data_78d84dfd2e15c7d4ebf2a0a221f6518a
#
_entry.id   78d84dfd2e15c7d4ebf2a0a221f6518a
#
_cell.length_a   1.000
_cell.length_b   1.000
_cell.length_c   1.000
_cell.angle_alpha   90.00
_cell.angle_beta   90.00
_cell.angle_gamma   90.00
#
_symmetry.space_group_name_H-M   'P 1'
#
loop_
_entity.id
_entity.type
_entity.pdbx_description
1 polymer ?
#
loop_
_entity_poly.entity_id
_entity_poly.type
_entity_poly.pdbx_seq_one_letter_code
_entity_poly.pdbx_strand_id
1 'polypeptide(L)'
;MCPALLENEERCFGGMTFFAQSHPIEVCGSNGLPLTPNSITIYGKSQFLKTIHHPNLSTYLDIIRSKHERIVVVTEYNGDPLSSKENLSTDDIMKIAFQCLLGLQHMNILNLVHRHLSPENILINKSGNVQLYNCGLYYMTDCGKHVSFPIGYPKYTAPEVFLSPCVSSPKVDSWSLGMIIAELLLRGPIWSGVKLSQCLRKVLSLIHCETSVFERLARENNYYNSYMELPDKVKEFVDCCLQIHPSKRKIPEELLKLPIFKELLLKSKKEEQENLYKNVIVRKMDELYYLWQLAGGDITVELKKQGLIRSRPPILSIPNLVILLGQMFGHRDTAGLLDLRVIKVPLDTLRQRLSHIPYIANYPWLTNEMHVQSQEDLIDAASQLPLIIRERDTEYQFYRIILYNRLLQVYPITREAIIEEAHKDIPPPVRGAVWAALLGITGDIQKRYDMIDKETPTHTDRQIEVDIPRCHQYSELLSSGAGHERLQRLLKAWVRNNPHYVYWQGLDSLTAPFLYLNFNNEGNKLIIFFFCYILFLIHKTFILARAFECLSAFIPKYLHKFFLKDNSAIIQEYLGKFSQIIAFHDPQLANHLRSINFVPELFAIPWFLTMFSHVFPLHKILHLWDKLLLGDSSFPLLVGLAILKQLRDSLLTSGFNECILLFSDLPEIDIELCVKDSMTMYQNTPASITYRKYQFNQPKDMNWSEPEPGTERMPTICVDDFLNLLDNNPERLIVVDIRNNIQFERGSIAGSINIPFTSVQLSQTQIETLGPQAKPIAENKNSIVVIIGPHDQNNALFVDFLVKCGVMGVCSLQGGIYGLRSKSPNIIVAIR
;
A
#
# COMPACT_ATOMS: atom_id res chain seq x y z
N MET A 1 -32.55 -0.32 8.84
CA MET A 1 -31.84 -1.52 8.43
C MET A 1 -30.94 -1.15 7.28
N CYS A 2 -29.70 -1.57 7.27
CA CYS A 2 -28.71 -1.24 6.22
C CYS A 2 -28.73 -2.34 5.13
N PRO A 3 -29.66 -2.33 4.18
CA PRO A 3 -29.86 -3.44 3.26
C PRO A 3 -28.76 -3.56 2.21
N ALA A 4 -28.28 -2.47 1.64
CA ALA A 4 -27.38 -2.50 0.49
C ALA A 4 -25.97 -3.02 0.76
N LEU A 5 -25.50 -3.01 1.99
CA LEU A 5 -24.20 -3.54 2.37
C LEU A 5 -24.18 -5.07 2.46
N LEU A 6 -25.32 -5.65 2.80
CA LEU A 6 -25.43 -7.01 3.27
C LEU A 6 -26.68 -7.69 2.68
N GLU A 7 -27.23 -7.18 1.58
CA GLU A 7 -28.44 -7.69 0.93
C GLU A 7 -28.34 -9.17 0.55
N ASN A 8 -27.13 -9.70 0.46
CA ASN A 8 -26.93 -11.12 0.23
C ASN A 8 -26.60 -11.80 1.56
N GLU A 9 -27.60 -12.35 2.25
CA GLU A 9 -27.43 -13.13 3.47
C GLU A 9 -26.44 -14.31 3.30
N GLU A 10 -26.13 -14.69 2.07
CA GLU A 10 -25.22 -15.78 1.73
C GLU A 10 -23.75 -15.40 1.70
N ARG A 11 -23.42 -14.10 1.70
CA ARG A 11 -22.03 -13.67 1.72
C ARG A 11 -21.36 -14.08 3.02
N CYS A 12 -20.31 -14.87 2.88
CA CYS A 12 -19.45 -15.29 3.98
C CYS A 12 -18.00 -15.40 3.53
N PHE A 13 -17.09 -15.48 4.50
CA PHE A 13 -15.69 -15.76 4.24
C PHE A 13 -15.42 -17.26 4.30
N GLY A 14 -14.51 -17.74 3.46
CA GLY A 14 -13.92 -19.06 3.55
C GLY A 14 -12.54 -18.94 4.19
N GLY A 15 -12.30 -19.71 5.25
CA GLY A 15 -10.99 -19.77 5.90
C GLY A 15 -10.39 -21.16 5.76
N MET A 16 -9.12 -21.25 5.35
CA MET A 16 -8.36 -22.49 5.38
C MET A 16 -6.95 -22.26 5.90
N THR A 17 -6.30 -23.32 6.37
CA THR A 17 -4.92 -23.26 6.84
C THR A 17 -4.12 -24.49 6.45
N PHE A 18 -2.85 -24.28 6.17
CA PHE A 18 -1.89 -25.34 5.90
C PHE A 18 -0.48 -24.93 6.33
N PHE A 19 0.46 -25.87 6.27
CA PHE A 19 1.86 -25.59 6.57
C PHE A 19 2.68 -25.58 5.28
N ALA A 20 3.53 -24.56 5.14
CA ALA A 20 4.62 -24.61 4.17
C ALA A 20 5.69 -25.59 4.66
N GLN A 21 6.42 -26.18 3.72
CA GLN A 21 7.54 -27.06 4.01
C GLN A 21 8.71 -26.22 4.59
N SER A 22 9.20 -26.60 5.75
CA SER A 22 10.35 -25.94 6.35
C SER A 22 11.64 -26.31 5.62
N HIS A 23 12.56 -25.36 5.47
CA HIS A 23 13.93 -25.66 5.04
C HIS A 23 14.73 -26.27 6.20
N PRO A 24 15.69 -27.17 5.93
CA PRO A 24 16.68 -27.56 6.93
C PRO A 24 17.43 -26.32 7.43
N ILE A 25 17.67 -26.23 8.72
CA ILE A 25 18.27 -25.05 9.39
C ILE A 25 19.69 -24.74 8.89
N GLU A 26 20.38 -25.74 8.36
CA GLU A 26 21.79 -25.65 7.94
C GLU A 26 21.99 -25.19 6.48
N VAL A 27 20.93 -24.99 5.71
CA VAL A 27 21.04 -24.63 4.31
C VAL A 27 21.04 -23.11 4.13
N CYS A 28 22.18 -22.57 3.69
CA CYS A 28 22.31 -21.17 3.29
C CYS A 28 22.28 -21.02 1.77
N GLY A 29 21.87 -19.85 1.30
CA GLY A 29 21.94 -19.48 -0.11
C GLY A 29 23.40 -19.25 -0.58
N SER A 30 23.58 -19.05 -1.87
CA SER A 30 24.89 -18.75 -2.48
C SER A 30 25.57 -17.50 -1.92
N ASN A 31 24.83 -16.63 -1.27
CA ASN A 31 25.28 -15.41 -0.59
C ASN A 31 25.64 -15.63 0.89
N GLY A 32 25.61 -16.88 1.39
CA GLY A 32 25.86 -17.20 2.80
C GLY A 32 24.74 -16.84 3.77
N LEU A 33 23.61 -16.27 3.30
CA LEU A 33 22.46 -15.94 4.13
C LEU A 33 21.47 -17.13 4.23
N PRO A 34 20.69 -17.23 5.31
CA PRO A 34 19.62 -18.22 5.41
C PRO A 34 18.66 -18.14 4.24
N LEU A 35 18.18 -19.27 3.76
CA LEU A 35 17.17 -19.31 2.71
C LEU A 35 15.87 -18.61 3.17
N THR A 36 15.24 -17.87 2.28
CA THR A 36 13.94 -17.29 2.54
C THR A 36 12.93 -18.40 2.87
N PRO A 37 12.23 -18.34 4.01
CA PRO A 37 11.23 -19.34 4.38
C PRO A 37 10.18 -19.56 3.30
N ASN A 38 9.78 -20.81 3.08
CA ASN A 38 8.75 -21.12 2.07
C ASN A 38 7.44 -20.42 2.35
N SER A 39 7.08 -20.19 3.62
CA SER A 39 5.89 -19.41 3.96
C SER A 39 5.96 -17.95 3.50
N ILE A 40 7.14 -17.33 3.54
CA ILE A 40 7.33 -15.97 3.00
C ILE A 40 7.22 -15.98 1.47
N THR A 41 7.78 -17.00 0.82
CA THR A 41 7.66 -17.15 -0.64
C THR A 41 6.21 -17.35 -1.07
N ILE A 42 5.46 -18.22 -0.37
CA ILE A 42 4.02 -18.41 -0.59
C ILE A 42 3.27 -17.11 -0.36
N TYR A 43 3.55 -16.40 0.74
CA TYR A 43 2.92 -15.13 1.08
C TYR A 43 3.13 -14.08 -0.03
N GLY A 44 4.36 -13.94 -0.52
CA GLY A 44 4.68 -12.99 -1.59
C GLY A 44 4.01 -13.34 -2.92
N LYS A 45 4.03 -14.63 -3.34
CA LYS A 45 3.36 -15.08 -4.56
C LYS A 45 1.84 -14.93 -4.48
N SER A 46 1.25 -15.24 -3.34
CA SER A 46 -0.19 -15.21 -3.16
C SER A 46 -0.79 -13.79 -3.23
N GLN A 47 0.01 -12.75 -3.05
CA GLN A 47 -0.46 -11.37 -3.21
C GLN A 47 -1.02 -11.09 -4.61
N PHE A 48 -0.49 -11.75 -5.63
CA PHE A 48 -1.04 -11.66 -6.97
C PHE A 48 -2.49 -12.18 -7.06
N LEU A 49 -2.84 -13.22 -6.29
CA LEU A 49 -4.18 -13.79 -6.29
C LEU A 49 -5.24 -12.81 -5.76
N LYS A 50 -4.85 -11.89 -4.87
CA LYS A 50 -5.76 -10.84 -4.35
C LYS A 50 -6.18 -9.85 -5.44
N THR A 51 -5.46 -9.79 -6.56
CA THR A 51 -5.77 -8.91 -7.69
C THR A 51 -6.73 -9.53 -8.71
N ILE A 52 -7.07 -10.81 -8.54
CA ILE A 52 -7.90 -11.55 -9.49
C ILE A 52 -9.38 -11.41 -9.10
N HIS A 53 -10.15 -10.76 -9.94
CA HIS A 53 -11.58 -10.61 -9.77
C HIS A 53 -12.30 -11.11 -11.02
N HIS A 54 -13.11 -12.15 -10.86
CA HIS A 54 -13.95 -12.72 -11.91
C HIS A 54 -15.21 -13.32 -11.29
N PRO A 55 -16.40 -13.15 -11.89
CA PRO A 55 -17.66 -13.63 -11.31
C PRO A 55 -17.66 -15.14 -11.01
N ASN A 56 -16.89 -15.93 -11.77
CA ASN A 56 -16.78 -17.38 -11.59
C ASN A 56 -15.51 -17.83 -10.85
N LEU A 57 -14.79 -16.93 -10.19
CA LEU A 57 -13.64 -17.26 -9.32
C LEU A 57 -13.88 -16.67 -7.93
N SER A 58 -13.56 -17.43 -6.89
CA SER A 58 -13.59 -16.91 -5.53
C SER A 58 -12.46 -15.89 -5.31
N THR A 59 -12.82 -14.72 -4.79
CA THR A 59 -11.86 -13.62 -4.53
C THR A 59 -10.99 -13.94 -3.33
N TYR A 60 -9.68 -13.78 -3.45
CA TYR A 60 -8.74 -13.84 -2.32
C TYR A 60 -8.77 -12.52 -1.55
N LEU A 61 -9.04 -12.60 -0.25
CA LEU A 61 -9.19 -11.42 0.61
C LEU A 61 -7.93 -11.17 1.41
N ASP A 62 -7.41 -12.23 2.06
CA ASP A 62 -6.22 -12.11 2.86
C ASP A 62 -5.42 -13.41 2.89
N ILE A 63 -4.12 -13.29 3.06
CA ILE A 63 -3.22 -14.39 3.32
C ILE A 63 -2.34 -13.99 4.48
N ILE A 64 -2.39 -14.76 5.56
CA ILE A 64 -1.72 -14.47 6.81
C ILE A 64 -0.66 -15.53 7.05
N ARG A 65 0.55 -15.08 7.29
CA ARG A 65 1.61 -15.93 7.78
C ARG A 65 1.58 -15.98 9.31
N SER A 66 1.69 -17.17 9.86
CA SER A 66 1.72 -17.41 11.31
C SER A 66 2.95 -18.20 11.72
N LYS A 67 3.14 -18.41 13.02
CA LYS A 67 4.25 -19.21 13.56
C LYS A 67 4.33 -20.60 12.94
N HIS A 68 5.55 -21.16 12.88
CA HIS A 68 5.85 -22.53 12.40
C HIS A 68 5.47 -22.76 10.93
N GLU A 69 5.79 -21.81 10.05
CA GLU A 69 5.53 -21.90 8.60
C GLU A 69 4.03 -22.10 8.25
N ARG A 70 3.12 -21.70 9.14
CA ARG A 70 1.67 -21.78 8.89
C ARG A 70 1.22 -20.65 8.00
N ILE A 71 0.41 -21.00 7.00
CA ILE A 71 -0.34 -20.07 6.15
C ILE A 71 -1.82 -20.19 6.47
N VAL A 72 -2.48 -19.06 6.60
CA VAL A 72 -3.94 -18.94 6.69
C VAL A 72 -4.39 -18.17 5.44
N VAL A 73 -5.34 -18.72 4.71
CA VAL A 73 -5.90 -18.12 3.50
C VAL A 73 -7.35 -17.77 3.76
N VAL A 74 -7.72 -16.55 3.42
CA VAL A 74 -9.09 -16.04 3.52
C VAL A 74 -9.59 -15.68 2.13
N THR A 75 -10.74 -16.22 1.76
CA THR A 75 -11.36 -16.01 0.46
C THR A 75 -12.83 -15.67 0.61
N GLU A 76 -13.44 -15.14 -0.43
CA GLU A 76 -14.88 -15.14 -0.57
C GLU A 76 -15.40 -16.58 -0.65
N TYR A 77 -16.48 -16.89 0.05
CA TYR A 77 -17.14 -18.20 0.01
C TYR A 77 -18.63 -17.99 -0.25
N ASN A 78 -19.05 -18.15 -1.49
CA ASN A 78 -20.40 -17.82 -1.93
C ASN A 78 -21.12 -19.06 -2.45
N GLY A 79 -22.04 -19.59 -1.67
CA GLY A 79 -22.82 -20.77 -1.98
C GLY A 79 -22.37 -22.05 -1.28
N ASP A 80 -22.80 -23.18 -1.81
CA ASP A 80 -22.50 -24.53 -1.30
C ASP A 80 -21.71 -25.33 -2.31
N PRO A 81 -20.88 -26.30 -1.89
CA PRO A 81 -20.14 -27.15 -2.82
C PRO A 81 -21.08 -27.95 -3.74
N LEU A 82 -20.63 -28.16 -4.96
CA LEU A 82 -21.36 -28.97 -5.95
C LEU A 82 -21.65 -30.40 -5.45
N SER A 83 -20.77 -30.95 -4.60
CA SER A 83 -20.96 -32.25 -3.95
C SER A 83 -22.19 -32.34 -3.06
N SER A 84 -22.73 -31.23 -2.60
CA SER A 84 -23.94 -31.16 -1.76
C SER A 84 -25.24 -31.08 -2.59
N LYS A 85 -25.14 -30.93 -3.92
CA LYS A 85 -26.28 -30.76 -4.79
C LYS A 85 -26.71 -32.12 -5.37
N GLU A 86 -27.96 -32.46 -5.18
CA GLU A 86 -28.57 -33.67 -5.69
C GLU A 86 -29.53 -33.37 -6.84
N ASN A 87 -29.80 -34.37 -7.70
CA ASN A 87 -30.82 -34.36 -8.76
C ASN A 87 -30.73 -33.19 -9.76
N LEU A 88 -29.53 -32.82 -10.20
CA LEU A 88 -29.33 -31.82 -11.24
C LEU A 88 -29.84 -32.31 -12.61
N SER A 89 -30.55 -31.46 -13.35
CA SER A 89 -30.91 -31.71 -14.72
C SER A 89 -29.68 -31.63 -15.65
N THR A 90 -29.72 -32.28 -16.81
CA THR A 90 -28.65 -32.22 -17.81
C THR A 90 -28.39 -30.78 -18.23
N ASP A 91 -29.43 -29.96 -18.38
CA ASP A 91 -29.30 -28.54 -18.75
C ASP A 91 -28.60 -27.72 -17.64
N ASP A 92 -28.90 -28.02 -16.36
CA ASP A 92 -28.24 -27.33 -15.24
C ASP A 92 -26.77 -27.74 -15.11
N ILE A 93 -26.47 -29.02 -15.33
CA ILE A 93 -25.08 -29.52 -15.39
C ILE A 93 -24.30 -28.81 -16.50
N MET A 94 -24.92 -28.61 -17.68
CA MET A 94 -24.25 -27.86 -18.76
C MET A 94 -24.07 -26.39 -18.48
N LYS A 95 -25.01 -25.73 -17.77
CA LYS A 95 -24.85 -24.35 -17.28
C LYS A 95 -23.71 -24.26 -16.26
N ILE A 96 -23.58 -25.24 -15.37
CA ILE A 96 -22.47 -25.32 -14.42
C ILE A 96 -21.15 -25.49 -15.17
N ALA A 97 -21.07 -26.40 -16.13
CA ALA A 97 -19.89 -26.62 -16.97
C ALA A 97 -19.48 -25.34 -17.71
N PHE A 98 -20.45 -24.62 -18.27
CA PHE A 98 -20.23 -23.34 -18.95
C PHE A 98 -19.60 -22.30 -18.04
N GLN A 99 -20.13 -22.08 -16.83
CA GLN A 99 -19.61 -21.12 -15.87
C GLN A 99 -18.22 -21.53 -15.35
N CYS A 100 -17.97 -22.82 -15.12
CA CYS A 100 -16.64 -23.33 -14.80
C CYS A 100 -15.63 -23.02 -15.91
N LEU A 101 -16.02 -23.22 -17.17
CA LEU A 101 -15.17 -22.92 -18.32
C LEU A 101 -14.85 -21.42 -18.44
N LEU A 102 -15.77 -20.51 -18.10
CA LEU A 102 -15.49 -19.07 -18.07
C LEU A 102 -14.43 -18.74 -17.01
N GLY A 103 -14.54 -19.31 -15.81
CA GLY A 103 -13.54 -19.16 -14.76
C GLY A 103 -12.16 -19.70 -15.17
N LEU A 104 -12.12 -20.92 -15.73
CA LEU A 104 -10.88 -21.56 -16.21
C LEU A 104 -10.27 -20.82 -17.40
N GLN A 105 -11.07 -20.27 -18.30
CA GLN A 105 -10.58 -19.42 -19.39
C GLN A 105 -9.89 -18.16 -18.84
N HIS A 106 -10.50 -17.51 -17.87
CA HIS A 106 -9.90 -16.35 -17.22
C HIS A 106 -8.57 -16.71 -16.53
N MET A 107 -8.51 -17.84 -15.82
CA MET A 107 -7.25 -18.34 -15.25
C MET A 107 -6.20 -18.61 -16.32
N ASN A 108 -6.56 -19.19 -17.45
CA ASN A 108 -5.65 -19.45 -18.57
C ASN A 108 -5.07 -18.14 -19.14
N ILE A 109 -5.87 -17.09 -19.27
CA ILE A 109 -5.41 -15.75 -19.66
C ILE A 109 -4.34 -15.24 -18.70
N LEU A 110 -4.46 -15.55 -17.41
CA LEU A 110 -3.51 -15.17 -16.37
C LEU A 110 -2.33 -16.13 -16.21
N ASN A 111 -2.19 -17.13 -17.08
CA ASN A 111 -1.22 -18.24 -16.96
C ASN A 111 -1.33 -19.02 -15.64
N LEU A 112 -2.53 -19.12 -15.12
CA LEU A 112 -2.83 -19.91 -13.94
C LEU A 112 -3.48 -21.23 -14.32
N VAL A 113 -3.17 -22.28 -13.56
CA VAL A 113 -3.79 -23.59 -13.65
C VAL A 113 -4.37 -23.93 -12.29
N HIS A 114 -5.60 -24.43 -12.27
CA HIS A 114 -6.30 -24.73 -11.01
C HIS A 114 -5.69 -25.94 -10.29
N ARG A 115 -5.54 -27.05 -10.98
CA ARG A 115 -4.91 -28.30 -10.52
C ARG A 115 -5.57 -28.97 -9.30
N HIS A 116 -6.51 -28.30 -8.67
CA HIS A 116 -7.23 -28.76 -7.48
C HIS A 116 -8.75 -28.76 -7.70
N LEU A 117 -9.18 -28.95 -8.96
CA LEU A 117 -10.59 -28.94 -9.32
C LEU A 117 -11.26 -30.24 -8.86
N SER A 118 -12.37 -30.09 -8.14
CA SER A 118 -13.21 -31.17 -7.61
C SER A 118 -14.60 -30.62 -7.33
N PRO A 119 -15.62 -31.47 -7.11
CA PRO A 119 -16.97 -31.03 -6.72
C PRO A 119 -16.98 -30.18 -5.44
N GLU A 120 -16.02 -30.40 -4.53
CA GLU A 120 -15.86 -29.59 -3.29
C GLU A 120 -15.37 -28.17 -3.56
N ASN A 121 -14.63 -27.97 -4.64
CA ASN A 121 -14.05 -26.68 -5.02
C ASN A 121 -14.86 -25.95 -6.11
N ILE A 122 -16.07 -26.39 -6.37
CA ILE A 122 -17.06 -25.74 -7.23
C ILE A 122 -18.23 -25.30 -6.35
N LEU A 123 -18.37 -24.02 -6.09
CA LEU A 123 -19.42 -23.45 -5.24
C LEU A 123 -20.57 -22.98 -6.11
N ILE A 124 -21.80 -23.25 -5.66
CA ILE A 124 -23.04 -22.84 -6.34
C ILE A 124 -23.91 -22.10 -5.33
N ASN A 125 -24.22 -20.83 -5.62
CA ASN A 125 -25.14 -20.06 -4.81
C ASN A 125 -26.62 -20.35 -5.14
N LYS A 126 -27.55 -19.77 -4.36
CA LYS A 126 -29.00 -19.96 -4.57
C LYS A 126 -29.50 -19.44 -5.93
N SER A 127 -28.79 -18.47 -6.51
CA SER A 127 -29.10 -17.94 -7.84
C SER A 127 -28.59 -18.80 -9.00
N GLY A 128 -27.89 -19.92 -8.71
CA GLY A 128 -27.27 -20.79 -9.71
C GLY A 128 -25.95 -20.28 -10.28
N ASN A 129 -25.35 -19.25 -9.67
CA ASN A 129 -24.04 -18.77 -10.08
C ASN A 129 -22.94 -19.67 -9.50
N VAL A 130 -21.96 -19.99 -10.33
CA VAL A 130 -20.84 -20.88 -10.00
C VAL A 130 -19.58 -20.08 -9.74
N GLN A 131 -18.86 -20.41 -8.67
CA GLN A 131 -17.52 -19.92 -8.38
C GLN A 131 -16.55 -21.08 -8.17
N LEU A 132 -15.38 -21.00 -8.81
CA LEU A 132 -14.27 -21.91 -8.57
C LEU A 132 -13.51 -21.47 -7.32
N TYR A 133 -13.39 -22.39 -6.38
CA TYR A 133 -12.72 -22.19 -5.11
C TYR A 133 -11.31 -22.81 -5.11
N ASN A 134 -10.38 -22.30 -4.25
CA ASN A 134 -8.98 -22.77 -4.20
C ASN A 134 -8.20 -22.67 -5.52
N CYS A 135 -8.58 -21.77 -6.40
CA CYS A 135 -8.04 -21.62 -7.75
C CYS A 135 -6.55 -21.20 -7.79
N GLY A 136 -5.99 -20.70 -6.69
CA GLY A 136 -4.60 -20.24 -6.62
C GLY A 136 -3.64 -21.14 -5.86
N LEU A 137 -4.11 -22.27 -5.30
CA LEU A 137 -3.28 -23.10 -4.41
C LEU A 137 -2.02 -23.64 -5.11
N TYR A 138 -2.16 -24.13 -6.33
CA TYR A 138 -1.04 -24.63 -7.13
C TYR A 138 -0.02 -23.53 -7.47
N TYR A 139 -0.49 -22.36 -7.82
CA TYR A 139 0.35 -21.20 -8.12
C TYR A 139 1.12 -20.71 -6.89
N MET A 140 0.43 -20.44 -5.77
CA MET A 140 1.08 -19.86 -4.58
C MET A 140 2.13 -20.79 -3.96
N THR A 141 1.97 -22.11 -4.12
CA THR A 141 2.88 -23.13 -3.58
C THR A 141 4.02 -23.53 -4.53
N ASP A 142 4.24 -22.78 -5.60
CA ASP A 142 5.21 -23.09 -6.65
C ASP A 142 5.05 -24.50 -7.22
N CYS A 143 3.89 -24.76 -7.78
CA CYS A 143 3.53 -26.10 -8.34
C CYS A 143 3.56 -27.22 -7.29
N GLY A 144 3.31 -26.88 -6.01
CA GLY A 144 3.33 -27.83 -4.90
C GLY A 144 4.70 -28.07 -4.28
N LYS A 145 5.76 -27.39 -4.74
CA LYS A 145 7.13 -27.59 -4.20
C LYS A 145 7.29 -27.08 -2.77
N HIS A 146 6.53 -26.07 -2.37
CA HIS A 146 6.65 -25.44 -1.05
C HIS A 146 5.76 -26.07 0.02
N VAL A 147 5.08 -27.16 -0.28
CA VAL A 147 4.22 -27.87 0.66
C VAL A 147 4.52 -29.37 0.63
N SER A 148 4.20 -30.06 1.72
CA SER A 148 4.48 -31.50 1.86
C SER A 148 3.29 -32.39 1.45
N PHE A 149 2.16 -31.81 1.04
CA PHE A 149 0.98 -32.53 0.59
C PHE A 149 0.79 -32.40 -0.93
N PRO A 150 0.23 -33.41 -1.60
CA PRO A 150 -0.04 -33.33 -3.03
C PRO A 150 -1.22 -32.38 -3.30
N ILE A 151 -1.13 -31.63 -4.41
CA ILE A 151 -2.22 -30.76 -4.88
C ILE A 151 -2.98 -31.47 -5.99
N GLY A 152 -4.28 -31.60 -5.81
CA GLY A 152 -5.21 -32.29 -6.71
C GLY A 152 -5.83 -33.52 -6.11
N TYR A 153 -7.00 -33.89 -6.62
CA TYR A 153 -7.71 -35.10 -6.25
C TYR A 153 -7.38 -36.18 -7.29
N PRO A 154 -6.76 -37.29 -6.92
CA PRO A 154 -6.31 -38.32 -7.88
C PRO A 154 -7.39 -38.76 -8.85
N LYS A 155 -8.65 -38.89 -8.42
CA LYS A 155 -9.80 -39.24 -9.22
C LYS A 155 -10.05 -38.27 -10.39
N TYR A 156 -9.84 -37.00 -10.19
CA TYR A 156 -10.09 -35.95 -11.18
C TYR A 156 -8.81 -35.48 -11.89
N THR A 157 -7.65 -35.99 -11.47
CA THR A 157 -6.35 -35.57 -12.00
C THR A 157 -6.07 -36.24 -13.36
N ALA A 158 -5.60 -35.47 -14.31
CA ALA A 158 -5.26 -35.98 -15.65
C ALA A 158 -4.08 -36.96 -15.60
N PRO A 159 -4.07 -38.03 -16.43
CA PRO A 159 -3.07 -39.09 -16.37
C PRO A 159 -1.63 -38.63 -16.54
N GLU A 160 -1.38 -37.66 -17.43
CA GLU A 160 -0.06 -37.09 -17.68
C GLU A 160 0.59 -36.41 -16.47
N VAL A 161 -0.22 -35.97 -15.52
CA VAL A 161 0.24 -35.33 -14.26
C VAL A 161 0.98 -36.33 -13.39
N PHE A 162 0.60 -37.59 -13.39
CA PHE A 162 1.30 -38.63 -12.64
C PHE A 162 2.62 -39.03 -13.28
N LEU A 163 2.78 -38.76 -14.59
CA LEU A 163 4.02 -39.00 -15.34
C LEU A 163 4.99 -37.82 -15.22
N SER A 164 4.48 -36.58 -15.09
CA SER A 164 5.27 -35.37 -14.94
C SER A 164 4.58 -34.37 -14.01
N PRO A 165 4.97 -34.29 -12.73
CA PRO A 165 4.27 -33.47 -11.72
C PRO A 165 4.23 -31.97 -12.01
N CYS A 166 5.17 -31.47 -12.79
CA CYS A 166 5.31 -30.03 -13.12
C CYS A 166 4.52 -29.58 -14.36
N VAL A 167 3.54 -30.37 -14.83
CA VAL A 167 2.71 -29.97 -15.96
C VAL A 167 1.80 -28.81 -15.59
N SER A 168 2.02 -27.64 -16.19
CA SER A 168 1.26 -26.40 -15.98
C SER A 168 0.43 -26.07 -17.23
N SER A 169 -0.28 -27.03 -17.79
CA SER A 169 -1.15 -26.83 -18.95
C SER A 169 -2.60 -26.67 -18.53
N PRO A 170 -3.37 -25.71 -19.08
CA PRO A 170 -4.80 -25.55 -18.81
C PRO A 170 -5.62 -26.77 -19.24
N LYS A 171 -5.05 -27.67 -20.06
CA LYS A 171 -5.66 -28.90 -20.51
C LYS A 171 -5.89 -29.93 -19.37
N VAL A 172 -5.10 -29.82 -18.27
CA VAL A 172 -5.33 -30.65 -17.07
C VAL A 172 -6.64 -30.31 -16.37
N ASP A 173 -6.99 -29.03 -16.34
CA ASP A 173 -8.24 -28.58 -15.75
C ASP A 173 -9.45 -28.95 -16.63
N SER A 174 -9.27 -28.94 -17.97
CA SER A 174 -10.27 -29.45 -18.89
C SER A 174 -10.57 -30.93 -18.60
N TRP A 175 -9.56 -31.78 -18.35
CA TRP A 175 -9.74 -33.16 -17.92
C TRP A 175 -10.50 -33.27 -16.61
N SER A 176 -10.06 -32.51 -15.58
CA SER A 176 -10.70 -32.52 -14.27
C SER A 176 -12.17 -32.14 -14.35
N LEU A 177 -12.50 -31.11 -15.12
CA LEU A 177 -13.88 -30.72 -15.38
C LEU A 177 -14.65 -31.82 -16.09
N GLY A 178 -14.06 -32.42 -17.12
CA GLY A 178 -14.67 -33.54 -17.86
C GLY A 178 -15.01 -34.71 -16.94
N MET A 179 -14.14 -35.08 -16.00
CA MET A 179 -14.40 -36.17 -15.02
C MET A 179 -15.55 -35.81 -14.06
N ILE A 180 -15.59 -34.55 -13.58
CA ILE A 180 -16.67 -34.07 -12.70
C ILE A 180 -18.01 -34.08 -13.43
N ILE A 181 -18.06 -33.53 -14.63
CA ILE A 181 -19.29 -33.48 -15.42
C ILE A 181 -19.75 -34.90 -15.83
N ALA A 182 -18.81 -35.81 -16.17
CA ALA A 182 -19.14 -37.20 -16.43
C ALA A 182 -19.82 -37.86 -15.21
N GLU A 183 -19.31 -37.63 -14.01
CA GLU A 183 -19.88 -38.17 -12.77
C GLU A 183 -21.31 -37.66 -12.53
N LEU A 184 -21.54 -36.36 -12.71
CA LEU A 184 -22.89 -35.77 -12.58
C LEU A 184 -23.88 -36.31 -13.62
N LEU A 185 -23.45 -36.42 -14.87
CA LEU A 185 -24.30 -36.91 -15.97
C LEU A 185 -24.66 -38.41 -15.82
N LEU A 186 -23.75 -39.21 -15.30
CA LEU A 186 -23.97 -40.61 -14.99
C LEU A 186 -24.84 -40.83 -13.73
N ARG A 187 -25.15 -39.74 -12.99
CA ARG A 187 -25.97 -39.73 -11.77
C ARG A 187 -25.47 -40.65 -10.66
N GLY A 188 -24.15 -40.79 -10.57
CA GLY A 188 -23.57 -41.64 -9.54
C GLY A 188 -22.04 -41.51 -9.48
N PRO A 189 -21.46 -41.82 -8.32
CA PRO A 189 -20.03 -41.65 -8.09
C PRO A 189 -19.20 -42.65 -8.93
N ILE A 190 -18.25 -42.11 -9.69
CA ILE A 190 -17.26 -42.93 -10.40
C ILE A 190 -16.29 -43.51 -9.39
N TRP A 191 -16.02 -44.81 -9.44
CA TRP A 191 -15.11 -45.57 -8.60
C TRP A 191 -15.38 -45.41 -7.09
N SER A 192 -16.64 -45.47 -6.67
CA SER A 192 -17.03 -45.38 -5.27
C SER A 192 -16.39 -46.51 -4.45
N GLY A 193 -15.93 -46.18 -3.23
CA GLY A 193 -15.31 -47.13 -2.29
C GLY A 193 -13.94 -47.68 -2.69
N VAL A 194 -13.34 -47.16 -3.76
CA VAL A 194 -12.03 -47.60 -4.25
C VAL A 194 -10.90 -46.94 -3.44
N LYS A 195 -9.93 -47.73 -2.98
CA LYS A 195 -8.74 -47.23 -2.28
C LYS A 195 -7.91 -46.34 -3.20
N LEU A 196 -7.19 -45.33 -2.64
CA LEU A 196 -6.35 -44.37 -3.37
C LEU A 196 -5.40 -45.07 -4.37
N SER A 197 -4.70 -46.13 -3.96
CA SER A 197 -3.76 -46.85 -4.83
C SER A 197 -4.47 -47.52 -6.01
N GLN A 198 -5.68 -47.99 -5.83
CA GLN A 198 -6.49 -48.57 -6.89
C GLN A 198 -7.05 -47.48 -7.80
N CYS A 199 -7.46 -46.35 -7.25
CA CYS A 199 -7.89 -45.18 -8.00
C CYS A 199 -6.80 -44.72 -8.96
N LEU A 200 -5.55 -44.59 -8.49
CA LEU A 200 -4.39 -44.26 -9.33
C LEU A 200 -4.18 -45.27 -10.47
N ARG A 201 -4.28 -46.58 -10.17
CA ARG A 201 -4.19 -47.62 -11.21
C ARG A 201 -5.31 -47.49 -12.26
N LYS A 202 -6.53 -47.17 -11.82
CA LYS A 202 -7.67 -46.95 -12.72
C LYS A 202 -7.44 -45.78 -13.64
N VAL A 203 -7.02 -44.61 -13.10
CA VAL A 203 -6.71 -43.42 -13.90
C VAL A 203 -5.61 -43.73 -14.91
N LEU A 204 -4.52 -44.38 -14.48
CA LEU A 204 -3.43 -44.74 -15.38
C LEU A 204 -3.84 -45.76 -16.43
N SER A 205 -4.78 -46.69 -16.11
CA SER A 205 -5.30 -47.67 -17.09
C SER A 205 -6.10 -47.01 -18.21
N LEU A 206 -6.59 -45.78 -18.01
CA LEU A 206 -7.29 -45.05 -19.08
C LEU A 206 -6.35 -44.71 -20.25
N ILE A 207 -5.02 -44.64 -20.04
CA ILE A 207 -4.03 -44.36 -21.08
C ILE A 207 -4.11 -45.38 -22.24
N HIS A 208 -4.52 -46.61 -21.94
CA HIS A 208 -4.69 -47.68 -22.92
C HIS A 208 -6.13 -47.82 -23.41
N CYS A 209 -6.95 -46.79 -23.29
CA CYS A 209 -8.32 -46.83 -23.74
C CYS A 209 -8.40 -46.61 -25.28
N GLU A 210 -8.93 -47.56 -26.00
CA GLU A 210 -9.13 -47.46 -27.45
C GLU A 210 -10.49 -46.83 -27.83
N THR A 211 -11.43 -46.82 -26.90
CA THR A 211 -12.77 -46.24 -27.03
C THR A 211 -12.85 -44.89 -26.33
N SER A 212 -14.04 -44.24 -26.37
CA SER A 212 -14.28 -43.03 -25.53
C SER A 212 -14.05 -43.34 -24.06
N VAL A 213 -13.30 -42.48 -23.39
CA VAL A 213 -13.08 -42.58 -21.93
C VAL A 213 -14.42 -42.48 -21.19
N PHE A 214 -15.31 -41.61 -21.64
CA PHE A 214 -16.63 -41.44 -21.04
C PHE A 214 -17.48 -42.71 -21.13
N GLU A 215 -17.52 -43.33 -22.27
CA GLU A 215 -18.22 -44.61 -22.46
C GLU A 215 -17.63 -45.70 -21.57
N ARG A 216 -16.28 -45.80 -21.50
CA ARG A 216 -15.61 -46.77 -20.62
C ARG A 216 -15.95 -46.54 -19.15
N LEU A 217 -15.93 -45.31 -18.68
CA LEU A 217 -16.32 -44.94 -17.30
C LEU A 217 -17.77 -45.37 -17.00
N ALA A 218 -18.69 -45.18 -17.97
CA ALA A 218 -20.09 -45.58 -17.83
C ALA A 218 -20.24 -47.08 -17.70
N ARG A 219 -19.48 -47.86 -18.53
CA ARG A 219 -19.50 -49.34 -18.49
C ARG A 219 -18.89 -49.87 -17.20
N GLU A 220 -17.73 -49.38 -16.78
CA GLU A 220 -17.01 -49.85 -15.59
C GLU A 220 -17.76 -49.59 -14.27
N ASN A 221 -18.65 -48.59 -14.22
CA ASN A 221 -19.42 -48.25 -13.03
C ASN A 221 -20.91 -48.59 -13.10
N ASN A 222 -21.32 -49.40 -14.13
CA ASN A 222 -22.71 -49.86 -14.36
C ASN A 222 -23.70 -48.72 -14.64
N TYR A 223 -23.27 -47.60 -15.24
CA TYR A 223 -24.11 -46.47 -15.63
C TYR A 223 -24.32 -46.36 -17.15
N TYR A 224 -24.16 -47.48 -17.88
CA TYR A 224 -24.23 -47.44 -19.34
C TYR A 224 -25.59 -47.00 -19.88
N ASN A 225 -26.70 -47.35 -19.18
CA ASN A 225 -28.03 -46.89 -19.56
C ASN A 225 -28.18 -45.36 -19.48
N SER A 226 -27.72 -44.75 -18.37
CA SER A 226 -27.68 -43.30 -18.22
C SER A 226 -26.84 -42.62 -19.31
N TYR A 227 -25.70 -43.22 -19.69
CA TYR A 227 -24.87 -42.73 -20.79
C TYR A 227 -25.62 -42.76 -22.14
N MET A 228 -26.40 -43.86 -22.43
CA MET A 228 -27.15 -43.98 -23.69
C MET A 228 -28.26 -42.93 -23.85
N GLU A 229 -28.87 -42.50 -22.75
CA GLU A 229 -29.94 -41.50 -22.72
C GLU A 229 -29.45 -40.07 -22.96
N LEU A 230 -28.12 -39.82 -22.87
CA LEU A 230 -27.57 -38.48 -23.04
C LEU A 230 -27.59 -38.01 -24.50
N PRO A 231 -27.84 -36.72 -24.75
CA PRO A 231 -27.74 -36.13 -26.09
C PRO A 231 -26.31 -36.19 -26.63
N ASP A 232 -26.15 -36.42 -27.94
CA ASP A 232 -24.84 -36.56 -28.58
C ASP A 232 -23.92 -35.33 -28.39
N LYS A 233 -24.51 -34.11 -28.40
CA LYS A 233 -23.75 -32.90 -28.14
C LYS A 233 -23.14 -32.86 -26.74
N VAL A 234 -23.80 -33.43 -25.73
CA VAL A 234 -23.29 -33.55 -24.35
C VAL A 234 -22.14 -34.56 -24.29
N LYS A 235 -22.32 -35.73 -24.97
CA LYS A 235 -21.26 -36.74 -25.09
C LYS A 235 -20.02 -36.15 -25.76
N GLU A 236 -20.19 -35.43 -26.88
CA GLU A 236 -19.12 -34.78 -27.62
C GLU A 236 -18.32 -33.79 -26.70
N PHE A 237 -19.01 -33.00 -25.89
CA PHE A 237 -18.36 -32.07 -24.95
C PHE A 237 -17.48 -32.85 -23.96
N VAL A 238 -18.02 -33.87 -23.31
CA VAL A 238 -17.27 -34.66 -22.32
C VAL A 238 -16.09 -35.38 -22.99
N ASP A 239 -16.28 -35.95 -24.18
CA ASP A 239 -15.22 -36.59 -24.95
C ASP A 239 -14.10 -35.61 -25.36
N CYS A 240 -14.42 -34.39 -25.71
CA CYS A 240 -13.43 -33.35 -25.94
C CYS A 240 -12.60 -33.02 -24.68
N CYS A 241 -13.22 -33.09 -23.49
CA CYS A 241 -12.53 -32.89 -22.20
C CYS A 241 -11.65 -34.09 -21.82
N LEU A 242 -12.12 -35.33 -22.07
CA LEU A 242 -11.48 -36.55 -21.64
C LEU A 242 -10.58 -37.20 -22.72
N GLN A 243 -10.04 -36.39 -23.64
CA GLN A 243 -9.00 -36.86 -24.57
C GLN A 243 -7.72 -37.23 -23.80
N ILE A 244 -7.27 -38.48 -24.00
CA ILE A 244 -6.09 -39.04 -23.28
C ILE A 244 -4.84 -38.25 -23.62
N HIS A 245 -4.61 -38.04 -24.93
CA HIS A 245 -3.46 -37.25 -25.38
C HIS A 245 -3.68 -35.75 -25.15
N PRO A 246 -2.83 -35.07 -24.35
CA PRO A 246 -2.96 -33.66 -24.12
C PRO A 246 -2.95 -32.81 -25.39
N SER A 247 -2.26 -33.25 -26.45
CA SER A 247 -2.25 -32.54 -27.75
C SER A 247 -3.64 -32.47 -28.42
N LYS A 248 -4.47 -33.49 -28.23
CA LYS A 248 -5.82 -33.56 -28.80
C LYS A 248 -6.90 -32.96 -27.89
N ARG A 249 -6.59 -32.83 -26.58
CA ARG A 249 -7.51 -32.25 -25.60
C ARG A 249 -7.65 -30.77 -25.80
N LYS A 250 -8.89 -30.28 -25.84
CA LYS A 250 -9.21 -28.85 -25.99
C LYS A 250 -8.93 -28.07 -24.71
N ILE A 251 -8.47 -26.82 -24.84
CA ILE A 251 -8.37 -25.87 -23.74
C ILE A 251 -9.74 -25.28 -23.41
N PRO A 252 -9.96 -24.67 -22.23
CA PRO A 252 -11.24 -24.07 -21.85
C PRO A 252 -11.84 -23.12 -22.89
N GLU A 253 -11.01 -22.29 -23.52
CA GLU A 253 -11.44 -21.38 -24.59
C GLU A 253 -11.99 -22.10 -25.82
N GLU A 254 -11.38 -23.21 -26.21
CA GLU A 254 -11.84 -24.02 -27.35
C GLU A 254 -13.12 -24.80 -27.02
N LEU A 255 -13.26 -25.24 -25.75
CA LEU A 255 -14.47 -25.91 -25.27
C LEU A 255 -15.67 -24.97 -25.26
N LEU A 256 -15.49 -23.70 -24.87
CA LEU A 256 -16.56 -22.69 -24.92
C LEU A 256 -17.08 -22.43 -26.34
N LYS A 257 -16.29 -22.69 -27.38
CA LYS A 257 -16.69 -22.50 -28.78
C LYS A 257 -17.55 -23.64 -29.32
N LEU A 258 -17.74 -24.72 -28.56
CA LEU A 258 -18.59 -25.86 -28.98
C LEU A 258 -20.06 -25.43 -29.17
N PRO A 259 -20.80 -26.04 -30.13
CA PRO A 259 -22.17 -25.66 -30.45
C PRO A 259 -23.14 -25.68 -29.27
N ILE A 260 -22.88 -26.51 -28.27
CA ILE A 260 -23.71 -26.65 -27.07
C ILE A 260 -23.75 -25.40 -26.22
N PHE A 261 -22.67 -24.57 -26.22
CA PHE A 261 -22.58 -23.35 -25.43
C PHE A 261 -22.91 -22.06 -26.18
N LYS A 262 -23.25 -22.13 -27.47
CA LYS A 262 -23.47 -20.94 -28.32
C LYS A 262 -24.57 -20.02 -27.78
N GLU A 263 -25.68 -20.55 -27.31
CA GLU A 263 -26.80 -19.79 -26.76
C GLU A 263 -26.43 -19.16 -25.40
N LEU A 264 -25.71 -19.91 -24.56
CA LEU A 264 -25.25 -19.43 -23.26
C LEU A 264 -24.24 -18.29 -23.40
N LEU A 265 -23.34 -18.38 -24.38
CA LEU A 265 -22.39 -17.29 -24.71
C LEU A 265 -23.09 -16.01 -25.16
N LEU A 266 -24.16 -16.13 -25.94
CA LEU A 266 -24.94 -14.96 -26.36
C LEU A 266 -25.71 -14.30 -25.21
N LYS A 267 -26.23 -15.11 -24.29
CA LYS A 267 -26.91 -14.61 -23.07
C LYS A 267 -25.92 -13.95 -22.11
N SER A 268 -24.79 -14.56 -21.85
CA SER A 268 -23.78 -14.02 -20.94
C SER A 268 -23.29 -12.64 -21.37
N LYS A 269 -23.04 -12.43 -22.67
CA LYS A 269 -22.63 -11.11 -23.21
C LYS A 269 -23.68 -10.03 -23.04
N LYS A 270 -24.98 -10.36 -23.09
CA LYS A 270 -26.08 -9.39 -22.84
C LYS A 270 -26.17 -9.04 -21.35
N GLU A 271 -26.06 -10.03 -20.47
CA GLU A 271 -26.10 -9.85 -19.03
C GLU A 271 -24.90 -9.04 -18.52
N GLU A 272 -23.70 -9.21 -19.10
CA GLU A 272 -22.53 -8.37 -18.80
C GLU A 272 -22.80 -6.88 -19.08
N GLN A 273 -23.45 -6.55 -20.20
CA GLN A 273 -23.80 -5.17 -20.55
C GLN A 273 -24.84 -4.57 -19.59
N GLU A 274 -25.83 -5.34 -19.16
CA GLU A 274 -26.85 -4.88 -18.21
C GLU A 274 -26.33 -4.74 -16.77
N ASN A 275 -25.40 -5.60 -16.35
CA ASN A 275 -24.81 -5.58 -15.02
C ASN A 275 -23.79 -4.46 -14.80
N LEU A 276 -23.24 -3.87 -15.87
CA LEU A 276 -22.38 -2.68 -15.76
C LEU A 276 -23.04 -1.53 -15.00
N TYR A 277 -24.37 -1.40 -15.08
CA TYR A 277 -25.14 -0.36 -14.41
C TYR A 277 -25.59 -0.75 -12.97
N LYS A 278 -25.63 -2.06 -12.65
CA LYS A 278 -26.09 -2.57 -11.35
C LYS A 278 -24.96 -2.67 -10.31
N ASN A 279 -23.71 -2.82 -10.74
CA ASN A 279 -22.57 -3.07 -9.85
C ASN A 279 -22.09 -1.88 -9.02
N VAL A 280 -22.72 -0.70 -9.15
CA VAL A 280 -22.33 0.53 -8.40
C VAL A 280 -22.67 0.44 -6.90
N ILE A 281 -23.55 -0.46 -6.52
CA ILE A 281 -24.14 -0.50 -5.15
C ILE A 281 -23.53 -1.57 -4.25
N VAL A 282 -22.93 -2.61 -4.83
CA VAL A 282 -22.41 -3.76 -4.07
C VAL A 282 -21.02 -3.47 -3.52
N ARG A 283 -20.85 -3.54 -2.19
CA ARG A 283 -19.54 -3.38 -1.54
C ARG A 283 -18.59 -4.52 -1.90
N LYS A 284 -17.34 -4.16 -2.10
CA LYS A 284 -16.28 -5.13 -2.36
C LYS A 284 -16.04 -6.02 -1.13
N MET A 285 -15.67 -7.26 -1.36
CA MET A 285 -15.46 -8.23 -0.28
C MET A 285 -14.22 -7.90 0.58
N ASP A 286 -13.21 -7.27 0.01
CA ASP A 286 -12.03 -6.78 0.74
C ASP A 286 -12.37 -5.66 1.73
N GLU A 287 -13.23 -4.71 1.34
CA GLU A 287 -13.75 -3.69 2.25
C GLU A 287 -14.57 -4.31 3.40
N LEU A 288 -15.43 -5.29 3.08
CA LEU A 288 -16.22 -6.01 4.08
C LEU A 288 -15.34 -6.82 5.04
N TYR A 289 -14.26 -7.41 4.54
CA TYR A 289 -13.32 -8.15 5.37
C TYR A 289 -12.58 -7.22 6.34
N TYR A 290 -12.10 -6.07 5.86
CA TYR A 290 -11.48 -5.06 6.71
C TYR A 290 -12.42 -4.57 7.81
N LEU A 291 -13.66 -4.23 7.46
CA LEU A 291 -14.66 -3.79 8.44
C LEU A 291 -15.05 -4.91 9.41
N TRP A 292 -15.09 -6.17 8.95
CA TRP A 292 -15.34 -7.32 9.80
C TRP A 292 -14.23 -7.52 10.84
N GLN A 293 -12.96 -7.33 10.45
CA GLN A 293 -11.84 -7.35 11.39
C GLN A 293 -11.96 -6.23 12.45
N LEU A 294 -12.34 -5.03 12.04
CA LEU A 294 -12.59 -3.92 12.98
C LEU A 294 -13.76 -4.20 13.93
N ALA A 295 -14.77 -4.92 13.48
CA ALA A 295 -15.91 -5.34 14.31
C ALA A 295 -15.55 -6.49 15.29
N GLY A 296 -14.26 -6.84 15.40
CA GLY A 296 -13.77 -7.89 16.31
C GLY A 296 -13.67 -9.27 15.65
N GLY A 297 -13.81 -9.37 14.32
CA GLY A 297 -13.61 -10.61 13.58
C GLY A 297 -12.13 -11.02 13.52
N ASP A 298 -11.82 -12.27 13.83
CA ASP A 298 -10.49 -12.86 13.70
C ASP A 298 -10.57 -14.26 13.12
N ILE A 299 -10.08 -14.42 11.90
CA ILE A 299 -10.09 -15.71 11.19
C ILE A 299 -9.28 -16.78 11.94
N THR A 300 -8.22 -16.39 12.63
CA THR A 300 -7.39 -17.31 13.40
C THR A 300 -8.16 -17.89 14.60
N VAL A 301 -8.97 -17.05 15.22
CA VAL A 301 -9.86 -17.47 16.32
C VAL A 301 -10.93 -18.44 15.80
N GLU A 302 -11.52 -18.14 14.65
CA GLU A 302 -12.53 -19.02 14.05
C GLU A 302 -11.95 -20.38 13.65
N LEU A 303 -10.76 -20.40 13.05
CA LEU A 303 -10.04 -21.64 12.75
C LEU A 303 -9.67 -22.44 14.01
N LYS A 304 -9.33 -21.77 15.12
CA LYS A 304 -9.08 -22.43 16.41
C LYS A 304 -10.35 -23.04 16.97
N LYS A 305 -11.48 -22.37 16.95
CA LYS A 305 -12.79 -22.91 17.40
C LYS A 305 -13.15 -24.18 16.65
N GLN A 306 -12.80 -24.30 15.36
CA GLN A 306 -13.01 -25.50 14.55
C GLN A 306 -11.89 -26.55 14.68
N GLY A 307 -10.91 -26.35 15.56
CA GLY A 307 -9.82 -27.28 15.80
C GLY A 307 -8.78 -27.41 14.68
N LEU A 308 -8.80 -26.46 13.71
CA LEU A 308 -7.89 -26.50 12.56
C LEU A 308 -6.53 -25.88 12.87
N ILE A 309 -6.45 -25.00 13.86
CA ILE A 309 -5.18 -24.46 14.33
C ILE A 309 -4.77 -25.22 15.60
N ARG A 310 -3.66 -25.96 15.49
CA ARG A 310 -3.01 -26.65 16.59
C ARG A 310 -1.82 -25.84 17.12
N SER A 311 -1.48 -25.98 18.37
CA SER A 311 -0.37 -25.28 19.02
C SER A 311 1.03 -25.69 18.52
N ARG A 312 1.12 -26.87 17.90
CA ARG A 312 2.38 -27.39 17.33
C ARG A 312 2.13 -27.85 15.89
N PRO A 313 3.11 -27.67 14.97
CA PRO A 313 3.02 -28.28 13.66
C PRO A 313 2.95 -29.80 13.78
N PRO A 314 2.27 -30.49 12.86
CA PRO A 314 2.37 -31.95 12.84
C PRO A 314 3.84 -32.31 12.60
N ILE A 315 4.33 -33.31 13.31
CA ILE A 315 5.67 -33.88 13.11
C ILE A 315 5.64 -34.60 11.75
N LEU A 316 6.09 -33.90 10.71
CA LEU A 316 6.13 -34.41 9.33
C LEU A 316 7.54 -34.92 9.00
N SER A 317 8.11 -35.76 9.87
CA SER A 317 9.33 -36.50 9.55
C SER A 317 9.05 -37.80 8.77
N ILE A 318 7.84 -37.94 8.23
CA ILE A 318 7.42 -39.14 7.51
C ILE A 318 7.74 -38.93 6.02
N PRO A 319 8.56 -39.80 5.39
CA PRO A 319 8.81 -39.72 3.96
C PRO A 319 7.50 -39.77 3.16
N ASN A 320 7.41 -38.98 2.09
CA ASN A 320 6.23 -38.92 1.20
C ASN A 320 5.69 -40.30 0.76
N LEU A 321 6.56 -41.26 0.64
CA LEU A 321 6.20 -42.63 0.29
C LEU A 321 5.32 -43.32 1.35
N VAL A 322 5.50 -43.01 2.62
CA VAL A 322 4.74 -43.58 3.73
C VAL A 322 3.37 -42.91 3.86
N ILE A 323 3.29 -41.62 3.49
CA ILE A 323 2.02 -40.90 3.45
C ILE A 323 1.11 -41.45 2.35
N LEU A 324 1.67 -41.85 1.20
CA LEU A 324 0.93 -42.47 0.09
C LEU A 324 0.43 -43.90 0.40
N LEU A 325 1.14 -44.64 1.24
CA LEU A 325 0.75 -46.03 1.56
C LEU A 325 -0.28 -46.11 2.70
N GLY A 326 -0.51 -45.07 3.50
CA GLY A 326 -1.62 -44.91 4.45
C GLY A 326 -1.80 -45.98 5.55
N GLN A 327 -1.05 -47.07 5.45
CA GLN A 327 -1.29 -48.27 6.26
C GLN A 327 -0.44 -48.39 7.55
N MET A 328 0.59 -47.58 7.70
CA MET A 328 1.55 -47.75 8.81
C MET A 328 1.26 -46.87 10.06
N PHE A 329 0.36 -45.92 9.99
CA PHE A 329 0.10 -44.99 11.09
C PHE A 329 -1.38 -44.89 11.44
N GLY A 330 -2.03 -45.99 11.78
CA GLY A 330 -3.38 -46.08 12.35
C GLY A 330 -4.42 -45.21 11.65
N HIS A 331 -5.49 -45.75 11.23
CA HIS A 331 -6.78 -45.19 10.77
C HIS A 331 -6.91 -43.66 10.41
N ARG A 332 -5.85 -43.00 9.91
CA ARG A 332 -6.02 -41.68 9.31
C ARG A 332 -6.45 -41.91 7.87
N ASP A 333 -7.66 -41.47 7.59
CA ASP A 333 -8.19 -41.44 6.25
C ASP A 333 -7.23 -40.62 5.37
N THR A 334 -6.64 -41.26 4.36
CA THR A 334 -5.72 -40.58 3.42
C THR A 334 -6.44 -39.53 2.57
N ALA A 335 -7.75 -39.60 2.44
CA ALA A 335 -8.59 -38.55 1.86
C ALA A 335 -8.48 -37.25 2.64
N GLY A 336 -8.43 -37.32 3.95
CA GLY A 336 -8.26 -36.12 4.80
C GLY A 336 -6.90 -35.42 4.72
N LEU A 337 -5.88 -36.04 4.08
CA LEU A 337 -4.60 -35.39 3.79
C LEU A 337 -4.65 -34.58 2.49
N LEU A 338 -5.56 -34.93 1.59
CA LEU A 338 -5.77 -34.26 0.30
C LEU A 338 -6.82 -33.17 0.39
N ASP A 339 -7.57 -33.14 1.49
CA ASP A 339 -8.70 -32.25 1.69
C ASP A 339 -8.31 -31.11 2.63
N LEU A 340 -8.08 -29.93 2.06
CA LEU A 340 -7.90 -28.72 2.83
C LEU A 340 -9.27 -28.28 3.36
N ARG A 341 -9.50 -28.56 4.64
CA ARG A 341 -10.75 -28.19 5.27
C ARG A 341 -10.96 -26.69 5.28
N VAL A 342 -12.05 -26.25 4.66
CA VAL A 342 -12.49 -24.86 4.62
C VAL A 342 -13.58 -24.65 5.66
N ILE A 343 -13.48 -23.58 6.42
CA ILE A 343 -14.56 -23.13 7.31
C ILE A 343 -15.32 -21.99 6.67
N LYS A 344 -16.63 -21.94 6.88
CA LYS A 344 -17.48 -20.79 6.53
C LYS A 344 -17.53 -19.85 7.73
N VAL A 345 -17.27 -18.57 7.51
CA VAL A 345 -17.33 -17.52 8.53
C VAL A 345 -18.35 -16.49 8.09
N PRO A 346 -19.50 -16.42 8.73
CA PRO A 346 -20.55 -15.45 8.37
C PRO A 346 -20.19 -14.04 8.78
N LEU A 347 -20.82 -13.05 8.14
CA LEU A 347 -20.63 -11.63 8.41
C LEU A 347 -21.49 -11.11 9.58
N ASP A 348 -22.00 -11.97 10.46
CA ASP A 348 -23.02 -11.61 11.45
C ASP A 348 -22.53 -10.58 12.46
N THR A 349 -21.28 -10.63 12.89
CA THR A 349 -20.68 -9.62 13.79
C THR A 349 -20.68 -8.24 13.14
N LEU A 350 -20.33 -8.16 11.86
CA LEU A 350 -20.35 -6.91 11.13
C LEU A 350 -21.78 -6.43 10.89
N ARG A 351 -22.69 -7.33 10.51
CA ARG A 351 -24.13 -7.02 10.35
C ARG A 351 -24.73 -6.44 11.63
N GLN A 352 -24.44 -7.05 12.75
CA GLN A 352 -24.92 -6.61 14.06
C GLN A 352 -24.35 -5.23 14.41
N ARG A 353 -23.04 -5.02 14.17
CA ARG A 353 -22.37 -3.76 14.48
C ARG A 353 -22.92 -2.59 13.65
N LEU A 354 -23.26 -2.81 12.39
CA LEU A 354 -23.75 -1.79 11.47
C LEU A 354 -25.29 -1.77 11.32
N SER A 355 -26.03 -2.52 12.14
CA SER A 355 -27.49 -2.68 12.01
C SER A 355 -28.27 -1.39 12.18
N HIS A 356 -27.76 -0.43 12.95
CA HIS A 356 -28.40 0.86 13.25
C HIS A 356 -28.12 1.92 12.18
N ILE A 357 -27.15 1.69 11.27
CA ILE A 357 -26.79 2.63 10.23
C ILE A 357 -27.89 2.68 9.17
N PRO A 358 -28.46 3.87 8.88
CA PRO A 358 -29.50 4.00 7.88
C PRO A 358 -28.97 3.76 6.46
N TYR A 359 -29.84 3.23 5.59
CA TYR A 359 -29.50 2.95 4.18
C TYR A 359 -28.92 4.17 3.46
N ILE A 360 -29.42 5.35 3.74
CA ILE A 360 -29.02 6.61 3.12
C ILE A 360 -27.56 6.96 3.39
N ALA A 361 -26.97 6.47 4.46
CA ALA A 361 -25.56 6.68 4.78
C ALA A 361 -24.60 6.11 3.71
N ASN A 362 -25.06 5.18 2.87
CA ASN A 362 -24.32 4.70 1.70
C ASN A 362 -24.23 5.73 0.56
N TYR A 363 -25.00 6.83 0.65
CA TYR A 363 -25.11 7.85 -0.39
C TYR A 363 -24.95 9.25 0.21
N PRO A 364 -23.77 9.61 0.74
CA PRO A 364 -23.55 10.88 1.46
C PRO A 364 -23.86 12.12 0.61
N TRP A 365 -23.80 12.00 -0.73
CA TRP A 365 -24.09 13.09 -1.67
C TRP A 365 -25.60 13.33 -1.94
N LEU A 366 -26.48 12.41 -1.51
CA LEU A 366 -27.91 12.45 -1.79
C LEU A 366 -28.75 12.76 -0.55
N THR A 367 -28.10 13.07 0.57
CA THR A 367 -28.78 13.32 1.83
C THR A 367 -29.25 14.77 1.96
N ASN A 368 -30.48 14.98 2.50
CA ASN A 368 -30.95 16.29 2.88
C ASN A 368 -30.04 16.86 3.99
N GLU A 369 -29.90 18.19 4.04
CA GLU A 369 -29.00 18.95 4.92
C GLU A 369 -28.98 18.52 6.40
N MET A 370 -30.12 18.09 6.97
CA MET A 370 -30.17 17.63 8.35
C MET A 370 -29.40 16.33 8.65
N HIS A 371 -29.31 15.41 7.70
CA HIS A 371 -28.59 14.16 7.91
C HIS A 371 -27.07 14.33 7.66
N VAL A 372 -26.70 15.25 6.80
CA VAL A 372 -25.30 15.61 6.55
C VAL A 372 -24.71 16.25 7.79
N GLN A 373 -25.41 17.20 8.43
CA GLN A 373 -24.93 17.85 9.65
C GLN A 373 -24.69 16.85 10.80
N SER A 374 -25.61 15.92 11.06
CA SER A 374 -25.39 14.94 12.13
C SER A 374 -24.25 13.97 11.85
N GLN A 375 -23.94 13.67 10.59
CA GLN A 375 -22.80 12.84 10.20
C GLN A 375 -21.47 13.62 10.21
N GLU A 376 -21.48 14.87 9.78
CA GLU A 376 -20.35 15.78 9.90
C GLU A 376 -19.98 16.02 11.36
N ASP A 377 -20.95 16.28 12.23
CA ASP A 377 -20.73 16.45 13.67
C ASP A 377 -20.12 15.20 14.31
N LEU A 378 -20.57 14.00 13.94
CA LEU A 378 -20.01 12.73 14.41
C LEU A 378 -18.59 12.51 13.89
N ILE A 379 -18.34 12.80 12.61
CA ILE A 379 -17.01 12.69 12.00
C ILE A 379 -16.07 13.72 12.60
N ASP A 380 -16.52 14.94 12.81
CA ASP A 380 -15.71 16.01 13.37
C ASP A 380 -15.41 15.76 14.86
N ALA A 381 -16.36 15.30 15.64
CA ALA A 381 -16.13 14.87 17.02
C ALA A 381 -15.15 13.69 17.08
N ALA A 382 -15.33 12.68 16.23
CA ALA A 382 -14.43 11.54 16.16
C ALA A 382 -13.04 11.93 15.65
N SER A 383 -12.92 12.93 14.76
CA SER A 383 -11.64 13.41 14.24
C SER A 383 -10.73 14.02 15.31
N GLN A 384 -11.28 14.41 16.45
CA GLN A 384 -10.53 14.91 17.60
C GLN A 384 -9.92 13.77 18.46
N LEU A 385 -10.40 12.54 18.29
CA LEU A 385 -9.87 11.39 19.03
C LEU A 385 -8.49 10.99 18.50
N PRO A 386 -7.65 10.33 19.33
CA PRO A 386 -6.39 9.76 18.89
C PRO A 386 -6.54 8.85 17.65
N LEU A 387 -5.57 8.90 16.74
CA LEU A 387 -5.60 8.17 15.47
C LEU A 387 -5.82 6.66 15.66
N ILE A 388 -5.18 6.06 16.67
CA ILE A 388 -5.33 4.64 16.99
C ILE A 388 -6.77 4.26 17.36
N ILE A 389 -7.54 5.17 17.95
CA ILE A 389 -8.96 4.95 18.29
C ILE A 389 -9.78 5.04 17.01
N ARG A 390 -9.57 6.06 16.19
CA ARG A 390 -10.27 6.27 14.93
C ARG A 390 -10.06 5.13 13.93
N GLU A 391 -8.83 4.63 13.81
CA GLU A 391 -8.51 3.49 12.92
C GLU A 391 -9.18 2.18 13.37
N ARG A 392 -9.55 2.04 14.64
CA ARG A 392 -10.23 0.86 15.18
C ARG A 392 -11.74 1.01 15.27
N ASP A 393 -12.27 2.18 15.03
CA ASP A 393 -13.72 2.41 15.06
C ASP A 393 -14.36 1.96 13.74
N THR A 394 -15.14 0.88 13.81
CA THR A 394 -15.78 0.25 12.65
C THR A 394 -16.73 1.19 11.92
N GLU A 395 -17.54 1.96 12.67
CA GLU A 395 -18.53 2.85 12.11
C GLU A 395 -17.88 4.08 11.47
N TYR A 396 -16.93 4.68 12.16
CA TYR A 396 -16.15 5.79 11.65
C TYR A 396 -15.43 5.40 10.35
N GLN A 397 -14.70 4.28 10.34
CA GLN A 397 -13.99 3.80 9.17
C GLN A 397 -14.93 3.45 8.01
N PHE A 398 -16.13 2.93 8.33
CA PHE A 398 -17.16 2.68 7.33
C PHE A 398 -17.56 3.96 6.59
N TYR A 399 -17.88 5.04 7.30
CA TYR A 399 -18.23 6.31 6.68
C TYR A 399 -17.06 6.90 5.88
N ARG A 400 -15.84 6.85 6.43
CA ARG A 400 -14.65 7.37 5.77
C ARG A 400 -14.34 6.63 4.45
N ILE A 401 -14.44 5.31 4.44
CA ILE A 401 -14.23 4.51 3.23
C ILE A 401 -15.27 4.85 2.15
N ILE A 402 -16.53 5.00 2.54
CA ILE A 402 -17.60 5.39 1.60
C ILE A 402 -17.29 6.75 0.98
N LEU A 403 -16.99 7.74 1.80
CA LEU A 403 -16.70 9.10 1.36
C LEU A 403 -15.52 9.11 0.38
N TYR A 404 -14.39 8.51 0.75
CA TYR A 404 -13.23 8.47 -0.12
C TYR A 404 -13.45 7.70 -1.43
N ASN A 405 -14.19 6.60 -1.39
CA ASN A 405 -14.53 5.88 -2.62
C ASN A 405 -15.36 6.76 -3.57
N ARG A 406 -16.26 7.59 -3.06
CA ARG A 406 -17.03 8.56 -3.86
C ARG A 406 -16.13 9.65 -4.43
N LEU A 407 -15.29 10.25 -3.59
CA LEU A 407 -14.37 11.29 -4.01
C LEU A 407 -13.40 10.77 -5.09
N LEU A 408 -12.84 9.57 -4.91
CA LEU A 408 -11.91 8.96 -5.86
C LEU A 408 -12.57 8.56 -7.19
N GLN A 409 -13.88 8.24 -7.21
CA GLN A 409 -14.61 7.95 -8.45
C GLN A 409 -14.73 9.17 -9.37
N VAL A 410 -14.76 10.37 -8.81
CA VAL A 410 -14.93 11.65 -9.55
C VAL A 410 -13.60 12.42 -9.67
N TYR A 411 -12.51 11.87 -9.12
CA TYR A 411 -11.18 12.45 -9.32
C TYR A 411 -10.85 12.58 -10.82
N PRO A 412 -10.25 13.67 -11.32
CA PRO A 412 -9.54 14.72 -10.56
C PRO A 412 -10.42 15.91 -10.09
N ILE A 413 -11.70 15.98 -10.44
CA ILE A 413 -12.57 17.13 -10.11
C ILE A 413 -12.66 17.34 -8.58
N THR A 414 -12.69 16.27 -7.83
CA THR A 414 -12.81 16.25 -6.36
C THR A 414 -11.49 16.38 -5.60
N ARG A 415 -10.39 16.76 -6.27
CA ARG A 415 -9.06 16.80 -5.66
C ARG A 415 -9.01 17.67 -4.41
N GLU A 416 -9.63 18.84 -4.42
CA GLU A 416 -9.63 19.77 -3.27
C GLU A 416 -10.36 19.17 -2.08
N ALA A 417 -11.53 18.55 -2.29
CA ALA A 417 -12.25 17.84 -1.26
C ALA A 417 -11.45 16.64 -0.69
N ILE A 418 -10.67 15.92 -1.53
CA ILE A 418 -9.77 14.87 -1.06
C ILE A 418 -8.68 15.45 -0.16
N ILE A 419 -8.12 16.61 -0.48
CA ILE A 419 -7.12 17.30 0.34
C ILE A 419 -7.72 17.71 1.69
N GLU A 420 -8.90 18.31 1.71
CA GLU A 420 -9.61 18.71 2.93
C GLU A 420 -9.87 17.51 3.84
N GLU A 421 -10.40 16.43 3.30
CA GLU A 421 -10.65 15.22 4.06
C GLU A 421 -9.34 14.53 4.55
N ALA A 422 -8.26 14.59 3.78
CA ALA A 422 -6.97 14.02 4.19
C ALA A 422 -6.33 14.79 5.37
N HIS A 423 -6.73 16.03 5.62
CA HIS A 423 -6.35 16.73 6.85
C HIS A 423 -6.92 16.06 8.11
N LYS A 424 -8.09 15.40 8.03
CA LYS A 424 -8.65 14.62 9.12
C LYS A 424 -7.88 13.30 9.27
N ASP A 425 -8.07 12.36 8.34
CA ASP A 425 -7.30 11.10 8.22
C ASP A 425 -7.54 10.43 6.87
N ILE A 426 -6.77 9.35 6.61
CA ILE A 426 -6.89 8.53 5.40
C ILE A 426 -7.07 7.07 5.81
N PRO A 427 -8.22 6.45 5.52
CA PRO A 427 -8.43 5.03 5.79
C PRO A 427 -7.40 4.12 5.11
N PRO A 428 -6.84 3.12 5.80
CA PRO A 428 -5.82 2.23 5.24
C PRO A 428 -6.17 1.59 3.88
N PRO A 429 -7.41 1.11 3.62
CA PRO A 429 -7.73 0.47 2.33
C PRO A 429 -7.65 1.40 1.12
N VAL A 430 -7.83 2.70 1.31
CA VAL A 430 -7.84 3.69 0.20
C VAL A 430 -6.58 4.54 0.14
N ARG A 431 -5.66 4.39 1.11
CA ARG A 431 -4.45 5.24 1.27
C ARG A 431 -3.63 5.34 -0.01
N GLY A 432 -3.35 4.25 -0.70
CA GLY A 432 -2.56 4.28 -1.94
C GLY A 432 -3.20 5.09 -3.07
N ALA A 433 -4.53 5.06 -3.19
CA ALA A 433 -5.26 5.85 -4.18
C ALA A 433 -5.33 7.33 -3.78
N VAL A 434 -5.51 7.61 -2.50
CA VAL A 434 -5.52 8.98 -1.98
C VAL A 434 -4.15 9.63 -2.13
N TRP A 435 -3.05 8.94 -1.83
CA TRP A 435 -1.69 9.48 -2.06
C TRP A 435 -1.45 9.83 -3.53
N ALA A 436 -1.93 8.98 -4.45
CA ALA A 436 -1.84 9.30 -5.88
C ALA A 436 -2.62 10.58 -6.23
N ALA A 437 -3.81 10.78 -5.64
CA ALA A 437 -4.61 11.98 -5.83
C ALA A 437 -3.94 13.23 -5.22
N LEU A 438 -3.36 13.13 -4.01
CA LEU A 438 -2.62 14.22 -3.38
C LEU A 438 -1.39 14.64 -4.20
N LEU A 439 -0.72 13.67 -4.82
CA LEU A 439 0.41 13.91 -5.72
C LEU A 439 -0.02 14.39 -7.11
N GLY A 440 -1.32 14.49 -7.38
CA GLY A 440 -1.85 15.00 -8.65
C GLY A 440 -1.72 14.05 -9.83
N ILE A 441 -1.66 12.74 -9.58
CA ILE A 441 -1.46 11.75 -10.64
C ILE A 441 -2.76 11.55 -11.41
N THR A 442 -2.70 11.75 -12.72
CA THR A 442 -3.85 11.63 -13.65
C THR A 442 -3.45 10.95 -14.96
N GLY A 443 -4.45 10.56 -15.74
CA GLY A 443 -4.26 9.98 -17.09
C GLY A 443 -3.87 8.49 -17.07
N ASP A 444 -3.39 8.00 -18.21
CA ASP A 444 -3.03 6.59 -18.39
C ASP A 444 -1.63 6.30 -17.83
N ILE A 445 -1.58 6.06 -16.52
CA ILE A 445 -0.34 5.75 -15.79
C ILE A 445 0.30 4.45 -16.29
N GLN A 446 -0.53 3.51 -16.72
CA GLN A 446 -0.05 2.20 -17.17
C GLN A 446 0.72 2.33 -18.47
N LYS A 447 0.17 3.04 -19.44
CA LYS A 447 0.84 3.27 -20.71
C LYS A 447 2.20 3.95 -20.53
N ARG A 448 2.27 4.97 -19.65
CA ARG A 448 3.55 5.63 -19.34
C ARG A 448 4.58 4.68 -18.76
N TYR A 449 4.17 3.86 -17.80
CA TYR A 449 5.07 2.89 -17.16
C TYR A 449 5.53 1.80 -18.13
N ASP A 450 4.65 1.32 -19.02
CA ASP A 450 4.97 0.25 -19.98
C ASP A 450 5.95 0.70 -21.06
N MET A 451 5.96 1.98 -21.42
CA MET A 451 6.90 2.55 -22.38
C MET A 451 8.35 2.60 -21.87
N ILE A 452 8.59 2.42 -20.57
CA ILE A 452 9.94 2.44 -20.00
C ILE A 452 10.60 1.09 -20.20
N ASP A 453 11.83 1.09 -20.72
CA ASP A 453 12.66 -0.13 -20.80
C ASP A 453 13.12 -0.55 -19.38
N LYS A 454 12.65 -1.69 -18.92
CA LYS A 454 12.92 -2.27 -17.61
C LYS A 454 13.76 -3.54 -17.70
N GLU A 455 14.04 -4.01 -18.89
CA GLU A 455 14.71 -5.31 -19.13
C GLU A 455 16.22 -5.16 -19.41
N THR A 456 16.61 -4.14 -20.18
CA THR A 456 18.02 -3.95 -20.54
C THR A 456 18.89 -3.71 -19.30
N PRO A 457 19.98 -4.49 -19.08
CA PRO A 457 20.89 -4.32 -17.96
C PRO A 457 21.52 -2.92 -17.88
N THR A 458 21.73 -2.44 -16.66
CA THR A 458 22.39 -1.16 -16.37
C THR A 458 23.53 -1.35 -15.37
N HIS A 459 24.46 -0.40 -15.34
CA HIS A 459 25.56 -0.41 -14.38
C HIS A 459 25.09 -0.29 -12.91
N THR A 460 23.87 0.18 -12.68
CA THR A 460 23.27 0.34 -11.35
C THR A 460 22.57 -0.92 -10.84
N ASP A 461 22.29 -1.91 -11.70
CA ASP A 461 21.52 -3.10 -11.34
C ASP A 461 22.16 -3.85 -10.17
N ARG A 462 23.50 -4.00 -10.20
CA ARG A 462 24.23 -4.68 -9.11
C ARG A 462 24.10 -3.97 -7.76
N GLN A 463 24.12 -2.64 -7.74
CA GLN A 463 23.94 -1.88 -6.49
C GLN A 463 22.51 -2.03 -5.97
N ILE A 464 21.53 -1.94 -6.85
CA ILE A 464 20.13 -2.16 -6.51
C ILE A 464 19.91 -3.55 -5.90
N GLU A 465 20.51 -4.60 -6.50
CA GLU A 465 20.41 -5.97 -6.00
C GLU A 465 21.02 -6.18 -4.61
N VAL A 466 22.06 -5.42 -4.26
CA VAL A 466 22.70 -5.48 -2.94
C VAL A 466 21.89 -4.77 -1.88
N ASP A 467 21.22 -3.65 -2.23
CA ASP A 467 20.49 -2.82 -1.27
C ASP A 467 19.09 -3.39 -0.96
N ILE A 468 18.38 -3.93 -1.95
CA ILE A 468 17.02 -4.46 -1.80
C ILE A 468 16.84 -5.45 -0.63
N PRO A 469 17.71 -6.46 -0.40
CA PRO A 469 17.54 -7.40 0.70
C PRO A 469 17.65 -6.76 2.09
N ARG A 470 18.19 -5.56 2.18
CA ARG A 470 18.33 -4.79 3.43
C ARG A 470 17.18 -3.83 3.67
N CYS A 471 16.38 -3.54 2.62
CA CYS A 471 15.28 -2.60 2.66
C CYS A 471 14.10 -3.18 3.44
N HIS A 472 13.76 -2.59 4.59
CA HIS A 472 12.62 -2.99 5.43
C HIS A 472 12.48 -4.50 5.65
N GLN A 473 13.57 -5.18 6.04
CA GLN A 473 13.64 -6.65 6.22
C GLN A 473 12.56 -7.22 7.16
N TYR A 474 12.07 -6.43 8.09
CA TYR A 474 11.01 -6.80 9.02
C TYR A 474 9.64 -6.90 8.33
N SER A 475 9.47 -6.34 7.13
CA SER A 475 8.24 -6.46 6.35
C SER A 475 8.26 -7.76 5.54
N GLU A 476 7.39 -8.72 5.90
CA GLU A 476 7.27 -10.00 5.19
C GLU A 476 6.98 -9.82 3.68
N LEU A 477 6.25 -8.77 3.33
CA LEU A 477 5.91 -8.45 1.95
C LEU A 477 7.15 -8.01 1.16
N LEU A 478 7.92 -7.07 1.70
CA LEU A 478 9.09 -6.52 1.03
C LEU A 478 10.27 -7.48 1.06
N SER A 479 10.40 -8.33 2.09
CA SER A 479 11.41 -9.37 2.18
C SER A 479 11.11 -10.62 1.34
N SER A 480 9.90 -10.71 0.75
CA SER A 480 9.56 -11.81 -0.15
C SER A 480 10.27 -11.69 -1.50
N GLY A 481 10.50 -12.82 -2.18
CA GLY A 481 11.06 -12.80 -3.55
C GLY A 481 10.24 -11.95 -4.52
N ALA A 482 8.91 -11.97 -4.40
CA ALA A 482 8.02 -11.11 -5.18
C ALA A 482 8.17 -9.62 -4.83
N GLY A 483 8.45 -9.31 -3.56
CA GLY A 483 8.73 -7.96 -3.09
C GLY A 483 10.05 -7.43 -3.68
N HIS A 484 11.11 -8.23 -3.61
CA HIS A 484 12.42 -7.91 -4.18
C HIS A 484 12.33 -7.66 -5.70
N GLU A 485 11.68 -8.57 -6.46
CA GLU A 485 11.50 -8.43 -7.91
C GLU A 485 10.77 -7.13 -8.27
N ARG A 486 9.70 -6.80 -7.55
CA ARG A 486 8.93 -5.59 -7.79
C ARG A 486 9.67 -4.32 -7.43
N LEU A 487 10.39 -4.31 -6.30
CA LEU A 487 11.19 -3.16 -5.88
C LEU A 487 12.33 -2.91 -6.88
N GLN A 488 13.04 -3.96 -7.31
CA GLN A 488 14.08 -3.87 -8.34
C GLN A 488 13.53 -3.28 -9.64
N ARG A 489 12.37 -3.77 -10.09
CA ARG A 489 11.73 -3.31 -11.33
C ARG A 489 11.29 -1.84 -11.25
N LEU A 490 10.80 -1.38 -10.08
CA LEU A 490 10.46 0.02 -9.85
C LEU A 490 11.67 0.93 -9.88
N LEU A 491 12.72 0.57 -9.14
CA LEU A 491 13.98 1.33 -9.07
C LEU A 491 14.62 1.44 -10.44
N LYS A 492 14.67 0.34 -11.19
CA LYS A 492 15.19 0.31 -12.55
C LYS A 492 14.38 1.21 -13.48
N ALA A 493 13.05 1.15 -13.42
CA ALA A 493 12.17 2.02 -14.19
C ALA A 493 12.43 3.50 -13.87
N TRP A 494 12.60 3.84 -12.58
CA TRP A 494 12.85 5.21 -12.18
C TRP A 494 14.19 5.74 -12.70
N VAL A 495 15.27 4.96 -12.55
CA VAL A 495 16.61 5.33 -13.06
C VAL A 495 16.58 5.53 -14.58
N ARG A 496 15.90 4.63 -15.30
CA ARG A 496 15.77 4.72 -16.76
C ARG A 496 14.97 5.94 -17.21
N ASN A 497 13.91 6.27 -16.50
CA ASN A 497 13.07 7.42 -16.84
C ASN A 497 13.73 8.76 -16.47
N ASN A 498 14.76 8.73 -15.62
CA ASN A 498 15.43 9.94 -15.14
C ASN A 498 16.95 9.88 -15.39
N PRO A 499 17.41 9.98 -16.67
CA PRO A 499 18.81 9.77 -17.05
C PRO A 499 19.79 10.81 -16.48
N HIS A 500 19.30 11.94 -15.97
CA HIS A 500 20.11 12.97 -15.31
C HIS A 500 20.41 12.65 -13.85
N TYR A 501 19.64 11.72 -13.26
CA TYR A 501 19.81 11.28 -11.90
C TYR A 501 20.58 9.96 -11.83
N VAL A 502 21.23 9.72 -10.70
CA VAL A 502 21.91 8.46 -10.40
C VAL A 502 21.21 7.75 -9.26
N TYR A 503 21.38 6.44 -9.20
CA TYR A 503 20.92 5.69 -8.04
C TYR A 503 21.81 6.03 -6.83
N TRP A 504 21.19 6.50 -5.76
CA TRP A 504 21.80 6.69 -4.45
C TRP A 504 21.20 5.71 -3.46
N GLN A 505 22.01 5.19 -2.56
CA GLN A 505 21.55 4.36 -1.44
C GLN A 505 20.49 5.11 -0.63
N GLY A 506 19.37 4.45 -0.31
CA GLY A 506 18.20 5.04 0.33
C GLY A 506 17.01 5.30 -0.62
N LEU A 507 17.24 5.29 -1.94
CA LEU A 507 16.14 5.36 -2.91
C LEU A 507 15.22 4.12 -2.82
N ASP A 508 15.77 2.96 -2.45
CA ASP A 508 15.04 1.74 -2.11
C ASP A 508 14.07 1.96 -0.95
N SER A 509 14.55 2.52 0.16
CA SER A 509 13.75 2.84 1.35
C SER A 509 12.68 3.90 1.05
N LEU A 510 13.00 4.89 0.21
CA LEU A 510 12.05 5.91 -0.26
C LEU A 510 10.94 5.31 -1.14
N THR A 511 11.26 4.29 -1.94
CA THR A 511 10.33 3.62 -2.85
C THR A 511 9.40 2.64 -2.13
N ALA A 512 9.88 2.05 -1.05
CA ALA A 512 9.22 0.97 -0.32
C ALA A 512 7.79 1.31 0.15
N PRO A 513 7.45 2.49 0.71
CA PRO A 513 6.09 2.83 1.11
C PRO A 513 5.11 2.86 -0.06
N PHE A 514 5.52 3.38 -1.21
CA PHE A 514 4.70 3.40 -2.43
C PHE A 514 4.44 1.99 -2.95
N LEU A 515 5.48 1.14 -2.97
CA LEU A 515 5.33 -0.26 -3.34
C LEU A 515 4.41 -0.99 -2.38
N TYR A 516 4.60 -0.82 -1.07
CA TYR A 516 3.81 -1.48 -0.04
C TYR A 516 2.31 -1.20 -0.18
N LEU A 517 1.93 0.08 -0.32
CA LEU A 517 0.53 0.49 -0.47
C LEU A 517 -0.09 0.07 -1.80
N ASN A 518 0.71 -0.04 -2.85
CA ASN A 518 0.24 -0.36 -4.19
C ASN A 518 0.58 -1.79 -4.62
N PHE A 519 1.00 -2.64 -3.70
CA PHE A 519 1.44 -4.00 -4.01
C PHE A 519 0.35 -4.84 -4.68
N ASN A 520 -0.90 -4.63 -4.30
CA ASN A 520 -2.07 -5.37 -4.77
C ASN A 520 -3.14 -4.47 -5.45
N ASN A 521 -2.86 -3.17 -5.64
CA ASN A 521 -3.87 -2.27 -6.21
C ASN A 521 -4.02 -2.49 -7.71
N GLU A 522 -5.21 -2.86 -8.11
CA GLU A 522 -5.64 -2.82 -9.51
C GLU A 522 -5.82 -1.35 -9.96
N GLY A 523 -5.23 -0.99 -11.09
CA GLY A 523 -5.68 0.19 -11.81
C GLY A 523 -7.16 0.01 -12.20
N ASN A 524 -7.95 1.07 -12.07
CA ASN A 524 -9.39 1.07 -12.38
C ASN A 524 -9.69 0.31 -13.67
N LYS A 525 -10.32 -0.86 -13.57
CA LYS A 525 -10.73 -1.73 -14.69
C LYS A 525 -11.95 -1.21 -15.46
N LEU A 526 -12.27 0.06 -15.42
CA LEU A 526 -13.54 0.55 -15.99
C LEU A 526 -13.54 0.73 -17.51
N ILE A 527 -12.45 0.49 -18.26
CA ILE A 527 -12.40 0.86 -19.71
C ILE A 527 -11.79 -0.21 -20.65
N ILE A 528 -11.41 -1.42 -20.23
CA ILE A 528 -10.73 -2.32 -21.18
C ILE A 528 -11.46 -3.66 -21.34
N PHE A 529 -12.64 -3.67 -21.95
CA PHE A 529 -13.28 -4.90 -22.45
C PHE A 529 -13.11 -5.15 -23.95
N PHE A 530 -12.33 -4.37 -24.67
CA PHE A 530 -12.33 -4.47 -26.14
C PHE A 530 -11.10 -5.09 -26.81
N PHE A 531 -10.02 -5.47 -26.08
CA PHE A 531 -8.82 -6.03 -26.75
C PHE A 531 -8.22 -7.23 -25.99
N CYS A 532 -8.84 -8.39 -26.15
CA CYS A 532 -8.45 -9.64 -25.44
C CYS A 532 -7.08 -10.25 -25.82
N TYR A 533 -6.39 -9.81 -26.85
CA TYR A 533 -5.19 -10.51 -27.36
C TYR A 533 -3.86 -9.81 -27.01
N ILE A 534 -3.86 -8.53 -26.73
CA ILE A 534 -2.66 -7.74 -26.36
C ILE A 534 -2.43 -7.73 -24.84
N LEU A 535 -3.43 -8.08 -24.05
CA LEU A 535 -3.43 -8.04 -22.58
C LEU A 535 -2.51 -9.07 -21.91
N PHE A 536 -2.02 -10.05 -22.63
CA PHE A 536 -1.22 -11.15 -22.07
C PHE A 536 0.16 -10.72 -21.54
N LEU A 537 0.79 -9.73 -22.17
CA LEU A 537 2.06 -9.14 -21.72
C LEU A 537 1.86 -8.02 -20.67
N ILE A 538 0.67 -7.47 -20.57
CA ILE A 538 0.36 -6.25 -19.79
C ILE A 538 0.09 -6.59 -18.31
N HIS A 539 -0.34 -7.79 -17.99
CA HIS A 539 -0.88 -8.12 -16.65
C HIS A 539 0.14 -8.11 -15.50
N LYS A 540 1.41 -8.36 -15.79
CA LYS A 540 2.48 -8.25 -14.77
C LYS A 540 2.85 -6.81 -14.38
N THR A 541 2.40 -5.81 -15.12
CA THR A 541 2.87 -4.44 -15.05
C THR A 541 1.89 -3.47 -14.37
N PHE A 542 0.59 -3.77 -14.33
CA PHE A 542 -0.46 -2.87 -13.81
C PHE A 542 -0.25 -2.42 -12.36
N ILE A 543 0.31 -3.29 -11.54
CA ILE A 543 0.45 -3.06 -10.09
C ILE A 543 1.52 -2.01 -9.78
N LEU A 544 2.58 -1.94 -10.58
CA LEU A 544 3.74 -1.09 -10.31
C LEU A 544 3.59 0.34 -10.84
N ALA A 545 2.71 0.56 -11.83
CA ALA A 545 2.56 1.86 -12.48
C ALA A 545 2.17 2.97 -11.50
N ARG A 546 1.24 2.72 -10.57
CA ARG A 546 0.84 3.71 -9.57
C ARG A 546 1.97 4.01 -8.59
N ALA A 547 2.66 2.98 -8.09
CA ALA A 547 3.82 3.17 -7.21
C ALA A 547 4.93 3.96 -7.91
N PHE A 548 5.19 3.67 -9.18
CA PHE A 548 6.14 4.38 -10.01
C PHE A 548 5.77 5.86 -10.20
N GLU A 549 4.53 6.15 -10.54
CA GLU A 549 4.05 7.53 -10.74
C GLU A 549 4.05 8.32 -9.44
N CYS A 550 3.68 7.68 -8.32
CA CYS A 550 3.79 8.30 -6.98
C CYS A 550 5.24 8.69 -6.69
N LEU A 551 6.19 7.79 -6.87
CA LEU A 551 7.62 8.06 -6.69
C LEU A 551 8.09 9.19 -7.63
N SER A 552 7.69 9.14 -8.89
CA SER A 552 8.08 10.11 -9.92
C SER A 552 7.52 11.51 -9.68
N ALA A 553 6.36 11.62 -9.01
CA ALA A 553 5.78 12.90 -8.60
C ALA A 553 6.36 13.39 -7.25
N PHE A 554 6.67 12.46 -6.33
CA PHE A 554 7.16 12.76 -4.99
C PHE A 554 8.57 13.35 -5.00
N ILE A 555 9.50 12.75 -5.76
CA ILE A 555 10.90 13.18 -5.78
C ILE A 555 11.06 14.64 -6.24
N PRO A 556 10.47 15.11 -7.35
CA PRO A 556 10.55 16.51 -7.72
C PRO A 556 9.98 17.46 -6.66
N LYS A 557 8.89 17.07 -6.00
CA LYS A 557 8.24 17.91 -4.98
C LYS A 557 9.11 18.10 -3.74
N TYR A 558 9.69 17.02 -3.19
CA TYR A 558 10.38 17.07 -1.89
C TYR A 558 11.91 16.97 -1.97
N LEU A 559 12.43 16.26 -2.98
CA LEU A 559 13.84 15.93 -3.17
C LEU A 559 14.38 16.41 -4.51
N HIS A 560 13.93 17.61 -4.95
CA HIS A 560 14.38 18.17 -6.22
C HIS A 560 15.90 18.23 -6.29
N LYS A 561 16.47 17.60 -7.32
CA LYS A 561 17.92 17.49 -7.58
C LYS A 561 18.76 16.71 -6.56
N PHE A 562 18.18 16.10 -5.54
CA PHE A 562 18.92 15.32 -4.53
C PHE A 562 19.64 14.10 -5.11
N PHE A 563 19.13 13.53 -6.20
CA PHE A 563 19.71 12.36 -6.87
C PHE A 563 20.62 12.70 -8.04
N LEU A 564 21.12 13.93 -8.14
CA LEU A 564 22.18 14.28 -9.07
C LEU A 564 23.50 13.61 -8.67
N LYS A 565 24.40 13.41 -9.65
CA LYS A 565 25.73 12.83 -9.40
C LYS A 565 26.53 13.67 -8.40
N ASP A 566 26.47 15.00 -8.51
CA ASP A 566 26.95 15.95 -7.50
C ASP A 566 25.74 16.69 -6.92
N ASN A 567 25.41 16.35 -5.70
CA ASN A 567 24.31 16.92 -4.94
C ASN A 567 24.78 17.66 -3.68
N SER A 568 26.09 17.87 -3.52
CA SER A 568 26.70 18.43 -2.31
C SER A 568 26.11 19.78 -1.95
N ALA A 569 26.00 20.70 -2.91
CA ALA A 569 25.47 22.05 -2.69
C ALA A 569 23.98 22.01 -2.29
N ILE A 570 23.20 21.06 -2.85
CA ILE A 570 21.78 20.92 -2.55
C ILE A 570 21.57 20.40 -1.12
N ILE A 571 22.34 19.38 -0.74
CA ILE A 571 22.29 18.81 0.61
C ILE A 571 22.75 19.85 1.64
N GLN A 572 23.85 20.58 1.38
CA GLN A 572 24.34 21.63 2.27
C GLN A 572 23.29 22.74 2.44
N GLU A 573 22.67 23.21 1.37
CA GLU A 573 21.59 24.19 1.48
C GLU A 573 20.44 23.67 2.34
N TYR A 574 20.03 22.42 2.13
CA TYR A 574 18.91 21.82 2.85
C TYR A 574 19.20 21.71 4.35
N LEU A 575 20.38 21.22 4.71
CA LEU A 575 20.83 21.09 6.10
C LEU A 575 21.09 22.46 6.75
N GLY A 576 21.61 23.41 5.98
CA GLY A 576 21.75 24.81 6.41
C GLY A 576 20.40 25.42 6.75
N LYS A 577 19.37 25.21 5.92
CA LYS A 577 17.99 25.63 6.21
C LYS A 577 17.43 24.94 7.45
N PHE A 578 17.71 23.66 7.63
CA PHE A 578 17.31 22.93 8.83
C PHE A 578 17.94 23.55 10.09
N SER A 579 19.23 23.89 10.06
CA SER A 579 19.91 24.61 11.15
C SER A 579 19.27 25.96 11.46
N GLN A 580 18.88 26.73 10.42
CA GLN A 580 18.17 28.00 10.58
C GLN A 580 16.80 27.81 11.25
N ILE A 581 16.06 26.79 10.89
CA ILE A 581 14.74 26.48 11.46
C ILE A 581 14.87 26.03 12.91
N ILE A 582 15.89 25.24 13.26
CA ILE A 582 16.20 24.92 14.67
C ILE A 582 16.47 26.19 15.45
N ALA A 583 17.34 27.09 14.96
CA ALA A 583 17.65 28.34 15.64
C ALA A 583 16.45 29.29 15.78
N PHE A 584 15.54 29.29 14.80
CA PHE A 584 14.32 30.08 14.81
C PHE A 584 13.32 29.60 15.87
N HIS A 585 13.10 28.29 15.97
CA HIS A 585 12.11 27.73 16.90
C HIS A 585 12.64 27.34 18.27
N ASP A 586 13.90 26.89 18.36
CA ASP A 586 14.54 26.50 19.62
C ASP A 586 16.01 26.97 19.67
N PRO A 587 16.23 28.26 19.97
CA PRO A 587 17.56 28.82 20.04
C PRO A 587 18.42 28.18 21.13
N GLN A 588 17.83 27.72 22.24
CA GLN A 588 18.56 27.04 23.30
C GLN A 588 19.16 25.73 22.82
N LEU A 589 18.35 24.90 22.13
CA LEU A 589 18.83 23.65 21.52
C LEU A 589 19.87 23.93 20.43
N ALA A 590 19.63 24.92 19.56
CA ALA A 590 20.58 25.33 18.53
C ALA A 590 21.95 25.73 19.11
N ASN A 591 21.96 26.54 20.19
CA ASN A 591 23.19 26.97 20.87
C ASN A 591 23.90 25.78 21.52
N HIS A 592 23.17 24.86 22.17
CA HIS A 592 23.75 23.68 22.79
C HIS A 592 24.42 22.76 21.73
N LEU A 593 23.70 22.41 20.67
CA LEU A 593 24.23 21.56 19.58
C LEU A 593 25.48 22.22 18.95
N ARG A 594 25.47 23.56 18.76
CA ARG A 594 26.62 24.32 18.27
C ARG A 594 27.81 24.27 19.23
N SER A 595 27.55 24.35 20.54
CA SER A 595 28.61 24.34 21.58
C SER A 595 29.35 23.00 21.64
N ILE A 596 28.66 21.90 21.33
CA ILE A 596 29.26 20.55 21.29
C ILE A 596 29.69 20.15 19.87
N ASN A 597 29.64 21.07 18.88
CA ASN A 597 29.95 20.82 17.47
C ASN A 597 29.10 19.68 16.84
N PHE A 598 27.88 19.49 17.31
CA PHE A 598 26.97 18.48 16.77
C PHE A 598 26.08 19.12 15.71
N VAL A 599 26.46 18.92 14.46
CA VAL A 599 25.82 19.54 13.29
C VAL A 599 24.84 18.61 12.60
N PRO A 600 23.78 19.11 11.91
CA PRO A 600 22.79 18.29 11.23
C PRO A 600 23.35 17.30 10.21
N GLU A 601 24.51 17.58 9.63
CA GLU A 601 25.20 16.68 8.69
C GLU A 601 25.48 15.29 9.29
N LEU A 602 25.63 15.21 10.61
CA LEU A 602 25.96 13.97 11.30
C LEU A 602 24.76 13.01 11.45
N PHE A 603 23.52 13.51 11.39
CA PHE A 603 22.33 12.69 11.67
C PHE A 603 21.16 12.88 10.69
N ALA A 604 21.01 14.05 10.08
CA ALA A 604 19.83 14.42 9.34
C ALA A 604 19.86 14.05 7.85
N ILE A 605 21.02 13.71 7.28
CA ILE A 605 21.14 13.28 5.88
C ILE A 605 20.24 12.08 5.60
N PRO A 606 20.31 10.96 6.34
CA PRO A 606 19.44 9.80 6.09
C PRO A 606 17.96 10.14 6.32
N TRP A 607 17.63 11.05 7.23
CA TRP A 607 16.26 11.50 7.46
C TRP A 607 15.65 12.12 6.20
N PHE A 608 16.33 13.11 5.65
CA PHE A 608 15.80 13.87 4.52
C PHE A 608 15.95 13.16 3.20
N LEU A 609 17.04 12.43 2.97
CA LEU A 609 17.24 11.68 1.73
C LEU A 609 16.17 10.60 1.52
N THR A 610 15.69 10.00 2.61
CA THR A 610 14.68 8.94 2.57
C THR A 610 13.29 9.41 3.04
N MET A 611 13.12 10.70 3.32
CA MET A 611 11.90 11.24 3.94
C MET A 611 11.45 10.40 5.13
N PHE A 612 12.41 10.09 6.01
CA PHE A 612 12.27 9.31 7.24
C PHE A 612 11.95 7.82 7.05
N SER A 613 11.78 7.32 5.82
CA SER A 613 11.39 5.92 5.60
C SER A 613 12.46 4.92 5.99
N HIS A 614 13.74 5.31 6.03
CA HIS A 614 14.82 4.46 6.56
C HIS A 614 14.87 4.45 8.10
N VAL A 615 14.34 5.50 8.72
CA VAL A 615 14.41 5.72 10.17
C VAL A 615 13.25 5.07 10.93
N PHE A 616 12.04 5.17 10.37
CA PHE A 616 10.84 4.65 11.00
C PHE A 616 10.30 3.40 10.32
N PRO A 617 9.64 2.51 11.08
CA PRO A 617 8.95 1.38 10.49
C PRO A 617 7.78 1.82 9.62
N LEU A 618 7.43 1.02 8.60
CA LEU A 618 6.44 1.36 7.58
C LEU A 618 5.11 1.86 8.15
N HIS A 619 4.57 1.24 9.20
CA HIS A 619 3.31 1.67 9.79
C HIS A 619 3.37 3.11 10.31
N LYS A 620 4.49 3.54 10.90
CA LYS A 620 4.72 4.93 11.33
C LYS A 620 4.90 5.87 10.12
N ILE A 621 5.60 5.41 9.09
CA ILE A 621 5.81 6.18 7.85
C ILE A 621 4.49 6.42 7.12
N LEU A 622 3.59 5.46 7.08
CA LEU A 622 2.30 5.64 6.43
C LEU A 622 1.51 6.80 7.06
N HIS A 623 1.47 6.88 8.38
CA HIS A 623 0.82 7.99 9.09
C HIS A 623 1.54 9.32 8.92
N LEU A 624 2.87 9.31 8.98
CA LEU A 624 3.67 10.51 8.77
C LEU A 624 3.46 11.08 7.36
N TRP A 625 3.48 10.22 6.34
CA TRP A 625 3.34 10.65 4.96
C TRP A 625 1.90 11.04 4.59
N ASP A 626 0.88 10.53 5.27
CA ASP A 626 -0.50 11.03 5.12
C ASP A 626 -0.56 12.56 5.31
N LYS A 627 0.25 13.10 6.24
CA LYS A 627 0.33 14.53 6.49
C LYS A 627 1.44 15.24 5.72
N LEU A 628 2.57 14.56 5.49
CA LEU A 628 3.66 15.10 4.69
C LEU A 628 3.19 15.47 3.28
N LEU A 629 2.35 14.64 2.67
CA LEU A 629 1.82 14.88 1.33
C LEU A 629 0.90 16.09 1.21
N LEU A 630 0.32 16.55 2.32
CA LEU A 630 -0.49 17.77 2.40
C LEU A 630 0.36 19.05 2.47
N GLY A 631 1.59 18.93 2.97
CA GLY A 631 2.53 20.05 3.05
C GLY A 631 3.28 20.29 1.74
N ASP A 632 4.00 21.41 1.70
CA ASP A 632 4.93 21.72 0.63
C ASP A 632 6.31 21.08 0.84
N SER A 633 7.29 21.48 0.03
CA SER A 633 8.65 20.95 0.09
C SER A 633 9.43 21.32 1.37
N SER A 634 8.91 22.20 2.21
CA SER A 634 9.52 22.61 3.48
C SER A 634 9.03 21.80 4.68
N PHE A 635 7.85 21.15 4.55
CA PHE A 635 7.25 20.40 5.65
C PHE A 635 8.17 19.34 6.28
N PRO A 636 8.98 18.59 5.52
CA PRO A 636 9.93 17.65 6.10
C PRO A 636 10.94 18.26 7.09
N LEU A 637 11.33 19.54 6.89
CA LEU A 637 12.21 20.23 7.82
C LEU A 637 11.57 20.40 9.20
N LEU A 638 10.27 20.68 9.21
CA LEU A 638 9.49 20.84 10.44
C LEU A 638 9.19 19.49 11.11
N VAL A 639 9.06 18.42 10.33
CA VAL A 639 9.02 17.05 10.85
C VAL A 639 10.33 16.72 11.57
N GLY A 640 11.47 17.03 10.96
CA GLY A 640 12.79 16.87 11.61
C GLY A 640 12.90 17.65 12.91
N LEU A 641 12.40 18.90 12.92
CA LEU A 641 12.37 19.73 14.12
C LEU A 641 11.43 19.15 15.20
N ALA A 642 10.28 18.62 14.83
CA ALA A 642 9.35 17.99 15.78
C ALA A 642 9.94 16.73 16.43
N ILE A 643 10.76 15.96 15.69
CA ILE A 643 11.53 14.86 16.26
C ILE A 643 12.53 15.39 17.29
N LEU A 644 13.30 16.42 16.94
CA LEU A 644 14.24 17.04 17.87
C LEU A 644 13.54 17.60 19.13
N LYS A 645 12.34 18.14 18.98
CA LYS A 645 11.53 18.64 20.10
C LYS A 645 11.16 17.52 21.08
N GLN A 646 10.85 16.33 20.60
CA GLN A 646 10.59 15.17 21.47
C GLN A 646 11.86 14.68 22.18
N LEU A 647 13.03 14.82 21.53
CA LEU A 647 14.33 14.44 22.09
C LEU A 647 15.00 15.55 22.87
N ARG A 648 14.38 16.72 22.99
CA ARG A 648 14.98 17.96 23.46
C ARG A 648 15.71 17.83 24.80
N ASP A 649 15.04 17.28 25.80
CA ASP A 649 15.59 17.19 27.16
C ASP A 649 16.81 16.26 27.21
N SER A 650 16.75 15.15 26.46
CA SER A 650 17.89 14.25 26.31
C SER A 650 19.05 14.93 25.58
N LEU A 651 18.76 15.68 24.51
CA LEU A 651 19.79 16.37 23.73
C LEU A 651 20.48 17.47 24.53
N LEU A 652 19.74 18.27 25.30
CA LEU A 652 20.30 19.37 26.14
C LEU A 652 21.23 18.88 27.25
N THR A 653 21.07 17.64 27.69
CA THR A 653 21.90 17.01 28.72
C THR A 653 23.06 16.18 28.17
N SER A 654 23.09 15.91 26.85
CA SER A 654 24.04 15.04 26.16
C SER A 654 25.22 15.81 25.59
N GLY A 655 26.41 15.22 25.65
CA GLY A 655 27.57 15.67 24.89
C GLY A 655 27.61 15.10 23.48
N PHE A 656 28.68 15.34 22.74
CA PHE A 656 28.82 14.91 21.33
C PHE A 656 28.63 13.41 21.13
N ASN A 657 29.32 12.57 21.94
CA ASN A 657 29.27 11.12 21.77
C ASN A 657 27.89 10.53 22.16
N GLU A 658 27.27 11.06 23.22
CA GLU A 658 25.93 10.65 23.63
C GLU A 658 24.91 10.99 22.56
N CYS A 659 25.04 12.15 21.89
CA CYS A 659 24.19 12.50 20.76
C CYS A 659 24.37 11.52 19.59
N ILE A 660 25.62 11.14 19.24
CA ILE A 660 25.84 10.11 18.19
C ILE A 660 25.14 8.79 18.54
N LEU A 661 25.24 8.34 19.79
CA LEU A 661 24.58 7.11 20.22
C LEU A 661 23.05 7.23 20.20
N LEU A 662 22.50 8.36 20.63
CA LEU A 662 21.06 8.63 20.62
C LEU A 662 20.47 8.58 19.20
N PHE A 663 21.19 9.11 18.21
CA PHE A 663 20.73 9.08 16.81
C PHE A 663 21.04 7.77 16.10
N SER A 664 21.97 6.96 16.60
CA SER A 664 22.25 5.61 16.09
C SER A 664 21.19 4.61 16.52
N ASP A 665 20.61 4.77 17.71
CA ASP A 665 19.50 3.97 18.24
C ASP A 665 18.40 4.94 18.74
N LEU A 666 17.62 5.43 17.76
CA LEU A 666 16.63 6.48 17.99
C LEU A 666 15.54 5.97 18.94
N PRO A 667 15.26 6.66 20.06
CA PRO A 667 14.15 6.30 20.94
C PRO A 667 12.81 6.25 20.21
N GLU A 668 11.82 5.62 20.84
CA GLU A 668 10.49 5.59 20.26
C GLU A 668 9.92 7.01 20.14
N ILE A 669 9.61 7.42 18.91
CA ILE A 669 8.98 8.70 18.58
C ILE A 669 7.47 8.51 18.46
N ASP A 670 6.73 9.35 19.15
CA ASP A 670 5.28 9.48 18.98
C ASP A 670 5.01 10.24 17.68
N ILE A 671 4.55 9.50 16.66
CA ILE A 671 4.31 10.05 15.33
C ILE A 671 3.10 10.99 15.31
N GLU A 672 2.07 10.72 16.09
CA GLU A 672 0.88 11.58 16.15
C GLU A 672 1.24 12.96 16.74
N LEU A 673 1.97 12.95 17.84
CA LEU A 673 2.52 14.19 18.43
C LEU A 673 3.49 14.90 17.49
N CYS A 674 4.38 14.14 16.83
CA CYS A 674 5.32 14.67 15.84
C CYS A 674 4.59 15.40 14.70
N VAL A 675 3.54 14.78 14.16
CA VAL A 675 2.71 15.38 13.10
C VAL A 675 1.99 16.64 13.59
N LYS A 676 1.39 16.58 14.77
CA LYS A 676 0.69 17.74 15.37
C LYS A 676 1.63 18.92 15.57
N ASP A 677 2.80 18.67 16.13
CA ASP A 677 3.83 19.71 16.33
C ASP A 677 4.33 20.26 14.99
N SER A 678 4.58 19.40 14.01
CA SER A 678 5.01 19.80 12.67
C SER A 678 4.00 20.70 11.99
N MET A 679 2.71 20.35 12.04
CA MET A 679 1.62 21.15 11.46
C MET A 679 1.50 22.50 12.15
N THR A 680 1.59 22.53 13.49
CA THR A 680 1.55 23.77 14.26
C THR A 680 2.72 24.69 13.89
N MET A 681 3.93 24.14 13.80
CA MET A 681 5.11 24.92 13.39
C MET A 681 5.00 25.36 11.93
N TYR A 682 4.45 24.52 11.04
CA TYR A 682 4.25 24.86 9.63
C TYR A 682 3.33 26.08 9.46
N GLN A 683 2.22 26.11 10.19
CA GLN A 683 1.27 27.23 10.16
C GLN A 683 1.83 28.52 10.76
N ASN A 684 2.76 28.41 11.73
CA ASN A 684 3.32 29.55 12.45
C ASN A 684 4.64 30.08 11.89
N THR A 685 5.25 29.38 10.94
CA THR A 685 6.52 29.79 10.32
C THR A 685 6.25 30.52 8.99
N PRO A 686 6.73 31.76 8.81
CA PRO A 686 6.65 32.41 7.51
C PRO A 686 7.29 31.56 6.41
N ALA A 687 6.59 31.42 5.29
CA ALA A 687 7.02 30.48 4.24
C ALA A 687 8.43 30.79 3.70
N SER A 688 8.78 32.06 3.60
CA SER A 688 10.09 32.50 3.09
C SER A 688 11.28 32.09 3.94
N ILE A 689 11.08 31.84 5.25
CA ILE A 689 12.14 31.33 6.13
C ILE A 689 12.64 29.97 5.67
N THR A 690 11.74 29.19 5.06
CA THR A 690 12.04 27.83 4.56
C THR A 690 12.46 27.79 3.11
N TYR A 691 12.40 28.90 2.36
CA TYR A 691 12.73 28.94 0.94
C TYR A 691 14.18 28.52 0.65
N ARG A 692 14.34 27.77 -0.45
CA ARG A 692 15.61 27.23 -0.92
C ARG A 692 15.83 27.51 -2.41
N LYS A 693 17.04 27.81 -2.78
CA LYS A 693 17.46 28.03 -4.17
C LYS A 693 17.19 26.79 -5.05
N TYR A 694 17.34 25.60 -4.48
CA TYR A 694 17.20 24.34 -5.21
C TYR A 694 15.81 23.69 -5.03
N GLN A 695 14.78 24.39 -4.55
CA GLN A 695 13.42 23.84 -4.51
C GLN A 695 12.77 23.82 -5.90
N PHE A 696 11.80 22.93 -6.12
CA PHE A 696 11.16 22.74 -7.43
C PHE A 696 10.40 23.99 -7.91
N ASN A 697 9.55 24.55 -7.07
CA ASN A 697 8.82 25.77 -7.36
C ASN A 697 9.51 26.95 -6.64
N GLN A 698 10.45 27.57 -7.33
CA GLN A 698 11.13 28.74 -6.79
C GLN A 698 10.20 29.97 -6.83
N PRO A 699 10.09 30.73 -5.74
CA PRO A 699 9.43 32.02 -5.77
C PRO A 699 10.15 32.97 -6.74
N LYS A 700 9.39 33.61 -7.63
CA LYS A 700 9.95 34.46 -8.69
C LYS A 700 10.59 35.75 -8.17
N ASP A 701 10.15 36.18 -7.00
CA ASP A 701 10.53 37.48 -6.42
C ASP A 701 11.69 37.39 -5.40
N MET A 702 12.24 36.19 -5.18
CA MET A 702 13.39 36.02 -4.30
C MET A 702 14.70 36.33 -5.04
N ASN A 703 15.50 37.17 -4.40
CA ASN A 703 16.85 37.40 -4.85
C ASN A 703 17.76 36.23 -4.40
N TRP A 704 18.08 35.35 -5.37
CA TRP A 704 18.96 34.20 -5.16
C TRP A 704 20.44 34.52 -5.36
N SER A 705 20.86 35.79 -5.19
CA SER A 705 22.28 36.11 -5.19
C SER A 705 22.98 35.31 -4.09
N GLU A 706 24.23 34.94 -4.34
CA GLU A 706 25.02 34.22 -3.35
C GLU A 706 25.03 35.04 -2.03
N PRO A 707 24.68 34.39 -0.92
CA PRO A 707 24.69 35.07 0.37
C PRO A 707 26.11 35.55 0.67
N GLU A 708 26.23 36.75 1.26
CA GLU A 708 27.54 37.23 1.73
C GLU A 708 28.16 36.23 2.72
N PRO A 709 29.49 36.01 2.69
CA PRO A 709 30.15 35.09 3.60
C PRO A 709 29.78 35.38 5.05
N GLY A 710 29.22 34.39 5.74
CA GLY A 710 28.78 34.51 7.15
C GLY A 710 27.27 34.76 7.36
N THR A 711 26.50 35.08 6.30
CA THR A 711 25.03 35.28 6.38
C THR A 711 24.23 33.99 6.13
N GLU A 712 24.88 32.95 5.62
CA GLU A 712 24.26 31.68 5.20
C GLU A 712 23.54 30.93 6.33
N ARG A 713 23.77 31.25 7.58
CA ARG A 713 23.32 30.51 8.75
C ARG A 713 22.11 31.12 9.48
N MET A 714 21.57 32.25 8.99
CA MET A 714 20.52 32.99 9.72
C MET A 714 19.18 32.95 9.01
N PRO A 715 18.08 32.82 9.76
CA PRO A 715 16.74 32.90 9.20
C PRO A 715 16.48 34.24 8.53
N THR A 716 15.88 34.22 7.33
CA THR A 716 15.60 35.44 6.56
C THR A 716 14.14 35.41 6.09
N ILE A 717 13.41 36.51 6.30
CA ILE A 717 12.03 36.70 5.83
C ILE A 717 12.02 37.61 4.60
N CYS A 718 11.22 37.28 3.59
CA CYS A 718 11.01 38.16 2.44
C CYS A 718 10.07 39.31 2.76
N VAL A 719 10.11 40.35 1.92
CA VAL A 719 9.28 41.57 2.13
C VAL A 719 7.78 41.25 2.07
N ASP A 720 7.35 40.32 1.23
CA ASP A 720 5.92 39.96 1.08
C ASP A 720 5.36 39.26 2.32
N ASP A 721 6.08 38.29 2.86
CA ASP A 721 5.70 37.62 4.11
C ASP A 721 5.72 38.61 5.29
N PHE A 722 6.68 39.52 5.32
CA PHE A 722 6.76 40.57 6.32
C PHE A 722 5.53 41.50 6.26
N LEU A 723 5.16 41.97 5.06
CA LEU A 723 3.97 42.81 4.85
C LEU A 723 2.70 42.08 5.24
N ASN A 724 2.58 40.81 4.86
CA ASN A 724 1.44 39.98 5.24
C ASN A 724 1.31 39.81 6.77
N LEU A 725 2.43 39.65 7.49
CA LEU A 725 2.44 39.65 8.96
C LEU A 725 2.04 41.00 9.57
N LEU A 726 2.54 42.07 9.00
CA LEU A 726 2.23 43.41 9.46
C LEU A 726 0.75 43.76 9.31
N ASP A 727 0.13 43.32 8.19
CA ASP A 727 -1.28 43.61 7.86
C ASP A 727 -2.25 42.70 8.62
N ASN A 728 -1.95 41.38 8.72
CA ASN A 728 -2.89 40.40 9.23
C ASN A 728 -2.67 40.02 10.71
N ASN A 729 -1.45 40.11 11.21
CA ASN A 729 -1.07 39.66 12.54
C ASN A 729 -0.06 40.58 13.23
N PRO A 730 -0.30 41.90 13.32
CA PRO A 730 0.65 42.86 13.84
C PRO A 730 1.05 42.60 15.31
N GLU A 731 0.17 42.01 16.10
CA GLU A 731 0.42 41.61 17.50
C GLU A 731 1.46 40.49 17.65
N ARG A 732 1.71 39.73 16.58
CA ARG A 732 2.73 38.67 16.54
C ARG A 732 4.07 39.16 15.98
N LEU A 733 4.23 40.44 15.68
CA LEU A 733 5.40 41.00 15.04
C LEU A 733 6.10 42.01 15.94
N ILE A 734 7.38 41.80 16.16
CA ILE A 734 8.29 42.80 16.80
C ILE A 734 9.31 43.21 15.76
N VAL A 735 9.31 44.49 15.40
CA VAL A 735 10.24 45.03 14.41
C VAL A 735 11.38 45.75 15.12
N VAL A 736 12.62 45.35 14.83
CA VAL A 736 13.83 45.93 15.41
C VAL A 736 14.65 46.56 14.30
N ASP A 737 14.79 47.89 14.37
CA ASP A 737 15.63 48.67 13.46
C ASP A 737 17.02 48.89 14.08
N ILE A 738 18.05 48.33 13.41
CA ILE A 738 19.43 48.41 13.92
C ILE A 738 20.24 49.53 13.26
N ARG A 739 19.60 50.45 12.55
CA ARG A 739 20.22 51.61 11.96
C ARG A 739 20.47 52.66 13.06
N ASN A 740 21.34 53.63 12.78
CA ASN A 740 21.62 54.74 13.73
C ASN A 740 20.36 55.60 13.94
N ASN A 741 20.31 56.32 15.05
CA ASN A 741 19.14 57.12 15.44
C ASN A 741 18.73 58.14 14.38
N ILE A 742 19.68 58.78 13.70
CA ILE A 742 19.40 59.75 12.62
C ILE A 742 18.70 59.12 11.43
N GLN A 743 19.10 57.91 11.04
CA GLN A 743 18.48 57.20 9.95
C GLN A 743 17.10 56.67 10.33
N PHE A 744 16.94 56.26 11.59
CA PHE A 744 15.67 55.82 12.16
C PHE A 744 14.63 56.94 12.18
N GLU A 745 15.00 58.13 12.69
CA GLU A 745 14.13 59.31 12.73
C GLU A 745 13.71 59.82 11.35
N ARG A 746 14.59 59.68 10.33
CA ARG A 746 14.29 60.05 8.94
C ARG A 746 13.27 59.17 8.25
N GLY A 747 13.07 57.98 8.77
CA GLY A 747 12.05 57.09 8.26
C GLY A 747 12.20 55.65 8.80
N SER A 748 11.19 55.20 9.52
CA SER A 748 11.10 53.90 10.18
C SER A 748 9.71 53.33 10.05
N ILE A 749 9.54 52.05 10.42
CA ILE A 749 8.23 51.43 10.47
C ILE A 749 7.53 51.82 11.76
N ALA A 750 6.26 52.18 11.70
CA ALA A 750 5.47 52.50 12.87
C ALA A 750 5.51 51.39 13.92
N GLY A 751 5.81 51.73 15.17
CA GLY A 751 5.92 50.76 16.28
C GLY A 751 7.23 49.98 16.33
N SER A 752 8.21 50.21 15.40
CA SER A 752 9.51 49.57 15.47
C SER A 752 10.40 50.10 16.62
N ILE A 753 11.23 49.19 17.14
CA ILE A 753 12.18 49.46 18.22
C ILE A 753 13.54 49.78 17.60
N ASN A 754 14.15 50.95 17.96
CA ASN A 754 15.49 51.27 17.49
C ASN A 754 16.55 50.78 18.48
N ILE A 755 17.45 49.91 18.01
CA ILE A 755 18.65 49.45 18.74
C ILE A 755 19.85 49.56 17.79
N PRO A 756 20.58 50.68 17.79
CA PRO A 756 21.68 50.86 16.85
C PRO A 756 22.73 49.75 16.97
N PHE A 757 23.14 49.16 15.88
CA PHE A 757 24.13 48.08 15.84
C PHE A 757 25.44 48.45 16.51
N THR A 758 25.83 49.72 16.42
CA THR A 758 27.07 50.28 17.03
C THR A 758 27.06 50.28 18.56
N SER A 759 25.88 50.18 19.18
CA SER A 759 25.72 50.14 20.64
C SER A 759 25.80 48.73 21.22
N VAL A 760 25.87 47.68 20.36
CA VAL A 760 25.76 46.29 20.77
C VAL A 760 27.13 45.68 20.99
N GLN A 761 27.36 45.12 22.17
CA GLN A 761 28.55 44.33 22.48
C GLN A 761 28.28 42.86 22.21
N LEU A 762 28.67 42.40 21.02
CA LEU A 762 28.42 41.04 20.56
C LEU A 762 29.10 39.94 21.39
N SER A 763 30.04 40.31 22.28
CA SER A 763 30.72 39.38 23.20
C SER A 763 29.90 39.04 24.44
N GLN A 764 28.88 39.80 24.76
CA GLN A 764 27.99 39.60 25.93
C GLN A 764 26.72 38.95 25.49
N THR A 765 26.41 37.74 26.00
CA THR A 765 25.25 36.95 25.64
C THR A 765 24.05 37.24 26.56
N GLN A 766 23.83 38.47 26.94
CA GLN A 766 22.74 38.88 27.82
C GLN A 766 21.93 40.00 27.15
N ILE A 767 20.61 39.79 27.06
CA ILE A 767 19.69 40.71 26.37
C ILE A 767 19.56 42.07 27.12
N GLU A 768 19.78 42.06 28.44
CA GLU A 768 19.76 43.27 29.29
C GLU A 768 20.81 44.29 28.85
N THR A 769 21.87 43.87 28.18
CA THR A 769 22.92 44.76 27.67
C THR A 769 22.42 45.70 26.55
N LEU A 770 21.29 45.36 25.92
CA LEU A 770 20.65 46.17 24.88
C LEU A 770 19.85 47.37 25.43
N GLY A 771 19.72 47.46 26.75
CA GLY A 771 18.98 48.52 27.41
C GLY A 771 17.47 48.29 27.55
N PRO A 772 16.75 49.23 28.16
CA PRO A 772 15.34 49.07 28.49
C PRO A 772 14.43 48.94 27.26
N GLN A 773 14.89 49.37 26.11
CA GLN A 773 14.15 49.25 24.82
C GLN A 773 14.03 47.81 24.35
N ALA A 774 14.90 46.92 24.79
CA ALA A 774 14.86 45.48 24.44
C ALA A 774 13.88 44.66 25.28
N LYS A 775 13.18 45.26 26.25
CA LYS A 775 12.23 44.56 27.11
C LYS A 775 11.17 43.77 26.34
N PRO A 776 10.54 44.26 25.25
CA PRO A 776 9.60 43.50 24.47
C PRO A 776 10.23 42.28 23.81
N ILE A 777 11.52 42.31 23.46
CA ILE A 777 12.26 41.24 22.89
C ILE A 777 12.58 40.18 23.95
N ALA A 778 12.96 40.61 25.16
CA ALA A 778 13.28 39.73 26.28
C ALA A 778 12.05 38.95 26.79
N GLU A 779 10.90 39.56 26.78
CA GLU A 779 9.63 38.99 27.23
C GLU A 779 8.93 38.17 26.11
N ASN A 780 9.52 38.10 24.91
CA ASN A 780 8.92 37.44 23.76
C ASN A 780 8.81 35.93 23.95
N LYS A 781 7.59 35.42 23.84
CA LYS A 781 7.33 33.95 23.83
C LYS A 781 6.79 33.43 22.52
N ASN A 782 6.08 34.25 21.73
CA ASN A 782 5.32 33.75 20.55
C ASN A 782 5.36 34.71 19.35
N SER A 783 6.02 35.87 19.44
CA SER A 783 6.10 36.83 18.33
C SER A 783 7.33 36.61 17.47
N ILE A 784 7.24 36.97 16.21
CA ILE A 784 8.33 36.94 15.25
C ILE A 784 9.09 38.26 15.38
N VAL A 785 10.42 38.18 15.60
CA VAL A 785 11.30 39.32 15.74
C VAL A 785 12.03 39.55 14.44
N VAL A 786 11.68 40.60 13.71
CA VAL A 786 12.26 40.93 12.40
C VAL A 786 13.30 42.04 12.55
N ILE A 787 14.52 41.74 12.16
CA ILE A 787 15.64 42.68 12.19
C ILE A 787 15.74 43.45 10.87
N ILE A 788 15.77 44.75 10.93
CA ILE A 788 15.88 45.64 9.78
C ILE A 788 17.14 46.50 9.92
N GLY A 789 18.03 46.40 8.98
CA GLY A 789 19.26 47.18 8.93
C GLY A 789 19.66 47.64 7.55
N PRO A 790 20.78 48.35 7.41
CA PRO A 790 21.25 48.85 6.12
C PRO A 790 21.98 47.78 5.29
N HIS A 791 22.56 46.79 5.93
CA HIS A 791 23.38 45.75 5.29
C HIS A 791 23.02 44.38 5.87
N ASP A 792 22.95 43.36 5.02
CA ASP A 792 22.54 42.00 5.40
C ASP A 792 23.55 41.39 6.40
N GLN A 793 24.86 41.68 6.31
CA GLN A 793 25.87 41.18 7.23
C GLN A 793 25.64 41.63 8.67
N ASN A 794 25.34 42.90 8.91
CA ASN A 794 25.06 43.43 10.24
C ASN A 794 23.75 42.85 10.81
N ASN A 795 22.74 42.65 9.93
CA ASN A 795 21.49 42.03 10.30
C ASN A 795 21.75 40.58 10.77
N ALA A 796 22.56 39.82 10.04
CA ALA A 796 22.90 38.44 10.37
C ALA A 796 23.66 38.33 11.70
N LEU A 797 24.60 39.21 11.96
CA LEU A 797 25.34 39.24 13.24
C LEU A 797 24.43 39.58 14.42
N PHE A 798 23.46 40.47 14.21
CA PHE A 798 22.48 40.83 15.24
C PHE A 798 21.48 39.70 15.50
N VAL A 799 21.03 39.02 14.46
CA VAL A 799 20.19 37.81 14.57
C VAL A 799 20.95 36.73 15.36
N ASP A 800 22.22 36.46 15.02
CA ASP A 800 23.03 35.46 15.73
C ASP A 800 23.20 35.82 17.21
N PHE A 801 23.39 37.11 17.50
CA PHE A 801 23.47 37.63 18.89
C PHE A 801 22.17 37.33 19.65
N LEU A 802 20.99 37.66 19.09
CA LEU A 802 19.71 37.38 19.72
C LEU A 802 19.43 35.88 19.89
N VAL A 803 19.80 35.05 18.91
CA VAL A 803 19.72 33.60 19.02
C VAL A 803 20.62 33.08 20.15
N LYS A 804 21.86 33.61 20.30
CA LYS A 804 22.73 33.29 21.43
C LYS A 804 22.15 33.72 22.78
N CYS A 805 21.39 34.80 22.81
CA CYS A 805 20.65 35.25 24.00
C CYS A 805 19.40 34.36 24.27
N GLY A 806 19.05 33.41 23.41
CA GLY A 806 17.91 32.53 23.60
C GLY A 806 16.57 33.09 23.11
N VAL A 807 16.57 34.11 22.26
CA VAL A 807 15.34 34.72 21.72
C VAL A 807 14.79 33.83 20.58
N MET A 808 13.52 33.44 20.68
CA MET A 808 12.82 32.67 19.68
C MET A 808 12.25 33.55 18.57
N GLY A 809 12.04 32.96 17.38
CA GLY A 809 11.34 33.60 16.27
C GLY A 809 12.13 34.74 15.60
N VAL A 810 13.46 34.77 15.72
CA VAL A 810 14.32 35.89 15.20
C VAL A 810 14.69 35.63 13.76
N CYS A 811 14.48 36.61 12.88
CA CYS A 811 14.89 36.58 11.49
C CYS A 811 15.30 37.97 10.98
N SER A 812 16.06 38.05 9.88
CA SER A 812 16.39 39.29 9.18
C SER A 812 15.45 39.55 8.01
N LEU A 813 15.12 40.81 7.76
CA LEU A 813 14.37 41.21 6.57
C LEU A 813 15.31 41.23 5.35
N GLN A 814 14.95 40.48 4.31
CA GLN A 814 15.71 40.44 3.06
C GLN A 814 15.79 41.82 2.39
N GLY A 815 16.98 42.23 2.05
CA GLY A 815 17.21 43.58 1.48
C GLY A 815 16.99 44.74 2.47
N GLY A 816 16.73 44.45 3.76
CA GLY A 816 16.55 45.41 4.82
C GLY A 816 15.54 46.50 4.48
N ILE A 817 15.83 47.73 4.93
CA ILE A 817 14.94 48.90 4.68
C ILE A 817 14.84 49.26 3.22
N TYR A 818 15.87 48.98 2.42
CA TYR A 818 15.86 49.29 0.97
C TYR A 818 14.92 48.37 0.18
N GLY A 819 14.92 47.08 0.53
CA GLY A 819 13.96 46.13 -0.03
C GLY A 819 12.51 46.56 0.26
N LEU A 820 12.26 47.00 1.49
CA LEU A 820 10.92 47.47 1.87
C LEU A 820 10.53 48.78 1.12
N ARG A 821 11.47 49.72 1.02
CA ARG A 821 11.20 50.97 0.26
C ARG A 821 10.84 50.72 -1.20
N SER A 822 11.44 49.74 -1.83
CA SER A 822 11.19 49.46 -3.23
C SER A 822 9.79 48.86 -3.47
N LYS A 823 9.26 48.08 -2.54
CA LYS A 823 7.95 47.44 -2.66
C LYS A 823 6.79 48.22 -2.03
N SER A 824 7.00 48.82 -0.85
CA SER A 824 5.95 49.50 -0.08
C SER A 824 6.49 50.78 0.63
N PRO A 825 6.77 51.85 -0.10
CA PRO A 825 7.34 53.09 0.45
C PRO A 825 6.44 53.73 1.51
N ASN A 826 5.13 53.51 1.43
CA ASN A 826 4.13 54.18 2.30
C ASN A 826 4.14 53.69 3.76
N ILE A 827 4.79 52.57 4.05
CA ILE A 827 4.88 51.96 5.40
C ILE A 827 5.99 52.67 6.23
N ILE A 828 6.90 53.36 5.57
CA ILE A 828 8.01 54.05 6.18
C ILE A 828 7.57 55.48 6.54
N VAL A 829 7.48 55.76 7.83
CA VAL A 829 7.01 57.03 8.36
C VAL A 829 8.19 57.77 9.03
N ALA A 830 8.33 59.05 8.75
CA ALA A 830 9.29 59.88 9.47
C ALA A 830 8.74 60.15 10.88
N ILE A 831 9.56 59.92 11.89
CA ILE A 831 9.23 60.29 13.27
C ILE A 831 9.44 61.82 13.36
N ARG A 832 8.34 62.56 13.51
CA ARG A 832 8.39 64.01 13.72
C ARG A 832 8.76 64.38 15.14
#